data_7a4a0b308ff2122a47a35524cc84daac
#
_entry.id   7a4a0b308ff2122a47a35524cc84daac
#
_cell.length_a   1.000
_cell.length_b   1.000
_cell.length_c   1.000
_cell.angle_alpha   90.00
_cell.angle_beta   90.00
_cell.angle_gamma   90.00
#
_symmetry.space_group_name_H-M   'P 1'
#
loop_
_entity.id
_entity.type
_entity.pdbx_description
1 polymer ?
#
loop_
_entity_poly.entity_id
_entity_poly.type
_entity_poly.pdbx_seq_one_letter_code
_entity_poly.pdbx_strand_id
1 'polypeptide(L)'
;MAADGYLPDWLEDNLSEGIREWWALKPGAPQPKANQQHQDNARGLVLPGYKYLGPGNGLDKGEPVNAADAAALEHDKAYDQQLKAGDNPYLKYNHADAEFQERLKEDTSFGGNLGRAVFQAKKRLLEPLGLVEEAAKTAPGKKRPVEQSPQEPDSSAGIGKSGAQPAKKRLNFGQTGDTESVPDPQPIGEPPAAPSGVGSLTMASGGGAPVADNNEGADGVGSSSGNWHCDSQWLGDRVITTSTRTWALPTYNNHLYKQISNSTSGGSSNDNAYFGYSTPWGYFDFNRFHCHFSPRDWQRLINNNWGFRPKRLNFKLFNIQVKEVTDNNGVKTIANNLTSTVQVFTDSDYQLPYVLGSAHEGCLPPFPADVFMIPQYGYLTLNDGSQAVGRSSFYCLEYFPSQMLRTGNNFQFSYEFENVPFHSSYAHSQSLDRLMNPLIDQYLYYLSKTINGSGQNQQTLKFSVAGPSNMAVQGRNYIPGPSYRQQRVSTTVTQNNNSEFAWPGASSWALNGRNSLMNPGPAMASHKEGEDRFFPLSGSLIFGKQGTGRDNVDADKVMITNEEEIKTTNPVATESYGQVATNHQSAQAQAQTGAVQNQGALPGMVWQDRDVYLQGPIWAKIPHTDGNFHPSPLMGGFGMKHPPPQILIKNTPVPADPPTAFNKDKLNSFITQYSTGQVSVEIEWELQKENSKRWNPEIQYTSNYYKSNNVEFAVNTEGVYSEPRPIGTRYLTRNL
;
A
#
# COMPACT_ATOMS: atom_id res chain seq x y z
N MET A 1 0.29 19.88 0.79
CA MET A 1 -1.05 20.30 1.21
C MET A 1 -1.89 20.35 -0.05
N ALA A 2 -2.93 19.58 -0.11
CA ALA A 2 -3.92 19.38 -1.15
C ALA A 2 -3.72 18.12 -2.02
N ALA A 3 -3.79 16.98 -1.36
CA ALA A 3 -4.08 15.72 -2.04
C ALA A 3 -5.47 15.16 -1.68
N ASP A 4 -6.13 15.72 -0.68
CA ASP A 4 -7.38 15.15 -0.17
C ASP A 4 -8.41 16.27 -0.06
N GLY A 5 -9.34 16.31 -1.01
CA GLY A 5 -10.38 17.31 -1.19
C GLY A 5 -11.30 17.55 0.01
N TYR A 6 -10.76 17.89 1.15
CA TYR A 6 -11.50 18.37 2.31
C TYR A 6 -10.91 19.68 2.78
N LEU A 7 -11.56 20.76 2.37
CA LEU A 7 -11.39 22.05 3.01
C LEU A 7 -12.35 22.10 4.22
N PRO A 8 -11.95 22.69 5.35
CA PRO A 8 -12.88 22.93 6.46
C PRO A 8 -14.04 23.81 6.00
N ASP A 9 -15.27 23.52 6.45
CA ASP A 9 -16.52 24.21 6.03
C ASP A 9 -16.42 25.76 6.12
N TRP A 10 -15.69 26.32 7.10
CA TRP A 10 -15.48 27.76 7.22
C TRP A 10 -14.64 28.37 6.09
N LEU A 11 -13.84 27.54 5.40
CA LEU A 11 -13.03 27.97 4.24
C LEU A 11 -13.81 27.79 2.95
N GLU A 12 -14.66 26.79 2.89
CA GLU A 12 -15.51 26.48 1.73
C GLU A 12 -16.54 27.59 1.49
N ASP A 13 -17.13 28.15 2.53
CA ASP A 13 -18.09 29.25 2.47
C ASP A 13 -17.48 30.60 2.06
N ASN A 14 -16.15 30.74 2.18
CA ASN A 14 -15.42 31.96 1.83
C ASN A 14 -14.60 31.88 0.53
N LEU A 15 -14.69 30.77 -0.20
CA LEU A 15 -14.01 30.62 -1.47
C LEU A 15 -14.84 31.26 -2.60
N SER A 16 -14.17 32.00 -3.49
CA SER A 16 -14.80 32.56 -4.67
C SER A 16 -15.27 31.46 -5.64
N GLU A 17 -16.31 31.76 -6.41
CA GLU A 17 -16.86 30.82 -7.40
C GLU A 17 -15.79 30.27 -8.36
N GLY A 18 -14.82 31.09 -8.75
CA GLY A 18 -13.72 30.68 -9.62
C GLY A 18 -12.79 29.62 -9.00
N ILE A 19 -12.63 29.62 -7.67
CA ILE A 19 -11.86 28.57 -6.97
C ILE A 19 -12.68 27.29 -6.85
N ARG A 20 -13.98 27.40 -6.60
CA ARG A 20 -14.90 26.25 -6.61
C ARG A 20 -14.92 25.57 -7.98
N GLU A 21 -14.95 26.34 -9.07
CA GLU A 21 -14.85 25.81 -10.43
C GLU A 21 -13.49 25.16 -10.71
N TRP A 22 -12.40 25.72 -10.22
CA TRP A 22 -11.06 25.12 -10.36
C TRP A 22 -10.92 23.77 -9.65
N TRP A 23 -11.51 23.60 -8.47
CA TRP A 23 -11.56 22.33 -7.75
C TRP A 23 -12.54 21.32 -8.38
N ALA A 24 -13.59 21.79 -9.05
CA ALA A 24 -14.58 20.95 -9.71
C ALA A 24 -14.14 20.40 -11.06
N LEU A 25 -13.06 20.92 -11.65
CA LEU A 25 -12.53 20.48 -12.94
C LEU A 25 -11.75 19.16 -12.81
N LYS A 26 -12.49 18.06 -12.77
CA LYS A 26 -11.93 16.71 -12.96
C LYS A 26 -11.64 16.49 -14.46
N PRO A 27 -10.57 15.75 -14.82
CA PRO A 27 -10.35 15.34 -16.21
C PRO A 27 -11.57 14.52 -16.70
N GLY A 28 -12.28 15.04 -17.70
CA GLY A 28 -13.44 14.38 -18.30
C GLY A 28 -14.80 15.03 -18.07
N ALA A 29 -14.88 16.17 -17.38
CA ALA A 29 -16.13 16.92 -17.27
C ALA A 29 -16.47 17.65 -18.58
N PRO A 30 -17.78 17.73 -18.98
CA PRO A 30 -18.17 18.44 -20.19
C PRO A 30 -17.87 19.93 -20.08
N GLN A 31 -17.28 20.49 -21.12
CA GLN A 31 -16.95 21.90 -21.23
C GLN A 31 -18.22 22.77 -21.06
N PRO A 32 -18.19 23.84 -20.26
CA PRO A 32 -19.28 24.79 -20.20
C PRO A 32 -19.37 25.53 -21.53
N LYS A 33 -20.59 25.65 -22.08
CA LYS A 33 -20.84 26.40 -23.30
C LYS A 33 -20.53 27.89 -23.05
N ALA A 34 -19.66 28.43 -23.89
CA ALA A 34 -19.37 29.86 -23.95
C ALA A 34 -20.65 30.63 -24.32
N ASN A 35 -21.25 31.29 -23.34
CA ASN A 35 -22.09 32.49 -23.46
C ASN A 35 -22.71 32.81 -22.09
N GLN A 36 -21.97 33.57 -21.30
CA GLN A 36 -22.56 34.51 -20.35
C GLN A 36 -21.57 35.64 -20.11
N GLN A 37 -22.05 36.86 -20.32
CA GLN A 37 -21.33 38.08 -20.02
C GLN A 37 -20.96 38.09 -18.53
N HIS A 38 -19.66 38.13 -18.26
CA HIS A 38 -19.16 38.33 -16.89
C HIS A 38 -19.64 39.68 -16.37
N GLN A 39 -20.42 39.67 -15.31
CA GLN A 39 -20.70 40.87 -14.53
C GLN A 39 -19.43 41.28 -13.78
N ASP A 40 -19.05 42.56 -13.90
CA ASP A 40 -17.81 43.17 -13.38
C ASP A 40 -17.68 43.26 -11.84
N ASN A 41 -18.29 42.36 -11.08
CA ASN A 41 -18.28 42.38 -9.59
C ASN A 41 -17.88 41.05 -8.95
N ALA A 42 -17.03 40.27 -9.57
CA ALA A 42 -16.50 39.06 -8.96
C ALA A 42 -15.58 39.39 -7.74
N ARG A 43 -16.00 39.06 -6.55
CA ARG A 43 -15.19 39.15 -5.34
C ARG A 43 -14.32 37.90 -5.24
N GLY A 44 -13.12 37.94 -5.83
CA GLY A 44 -12.11 36.90 -5.62
C GLY A 44 -11.47 36.96 -4.24
N LEU A 45 -10.71 35.90 -3.86
CA LEU A 45 -9.92 35.88 -2.64
C LEU A 45 -8.76 36.87 -2.77
N VAL A 46 -8.72 37.89 -1.94
CA VAL A 46 -7.63 38.87 -1.88
C VAL A 46 -6.91 38.74 -0.54
N LEU A 47 -5.59 38.69 -0.58
CA LEU A 47 -4.79 38.70 0.63
C LEU A 47 -4.94 40.03 1.38
N PRO A 48 -5.02 40.02 2.72
CA PRO A 48 -5.11 41.24 3.50
C PRO A 48 -3.97 42.21 3.17
N GLY A 49 -4.32 43.45 2.78
CA GLY A 49 -3.34 44.48 2.40
C GLY A 49 -3.01 44.54 0.91
N TYR A 50 -3.66 43.75 0.07
CA TYR A 50 -3.53 43.74 -1.40
C TYR A 50 -4.89 43.94 -2.07
N LYS A 51 -4.91 44.37 -3.34
CA LYS A 51 -6.14 44.52 -4.13
C LYS A 51 -6.31 43.45 -5.21
N TYR A 52 -5.20 42.97 -5.75
CA TYR A 52 -5.18 42.07 -6.92
C TYR A 52 -4.47 40.72 -6.61
N LEU A 53 -3.71 40.63 -5.52
CA LEU A 53 -2.98 39.40 -5.18
C LEU A 53 -3.91 38.34 -4.61
N GLY A 54 -4.29 37.39 -5.44
CA GLY A 54 -5.17 36.25 -5.13
C GLY A 54 -5.98 35.83 -6.35
N PRO A 55 -6.46 34.58 -6.41
CA PRO A 55 -7.15 34.07 -7.59
C PRO A 55 -8.59 34.63 -7.74
N GLY A 56 -9.03 34.85 -8.98
CA GLY A 56 -10.41 35.20 -9.32
C GLY A 56 -10.82 36.62 -9.01
N ASN A 57 -9.88 37.56 -9.00
CA ASN A 57 -10.16 38.96 -8.73
C ASN A 57 -10.63 39.73 -9.96
N GLY A 58 -11.62 40.64 -9.77
CA GLY A 58 -12.01 41.58 -10.81
C GLY A 58 -10.90 42.60 -11.09
N LEU A 59 -10.79 43.04 -12.35
CA LEU A 59 -9.70 43.90 -12.87
C LEU A 59 -9.86 45.38 -12.49
N ASP A 60 -10.96 45.78 -11.88
CA ASP A 60 -11.30 47.20 -11.62
C ASP A 60 -11.43 47.50 -10.11
N LYS A 61 -10.28 47.37 -9.38
CA LYS A 61 -10.19 47.67 -7.95
C LYS A 61 -9.34 48.92 -7.64
N GLY A 62 -9.05 49.73 -8.67
CA GLY A 62 -8.24 50.97 -8.56
C GLY A 62 -6.75 50.70 -8.55
N GLU A 63 -5.93 51.71 -8.24
CA GLU A 63 -4.46 51.63 -8.25
C GLU A 63 -3.93 50.51 -7.30
N PRO A 64 -2.96 49.70 -7.78
CA PRO A 64 -2.30 48.67 -6.95
C PRO A 64 -1.62 49.26 -5.71
N VAL A 65 -1.57 48.47 -4.60
CA VAL A 65 -1.04 48.91 -3.32
C VAL A 65 0.49 48.88 -3.29
N ASN A 66 1.10 47.94 -3.98
CA ASN A 66 2.56 47.76 -4.02
C ASN A 66 3.01 47.00 -5.28
N ALA A 67 4.31 46.76 -5.43
CA ALA A 67 4.90 46.11 -6.59
C ALA A 67 4.36 44.68 -6.84
N ALA A 68 4.11 43.91 -5.77
CA ALA A 68 3.54 42.58 -5.87
C ALA A 68 2.07 42.63 -6.36
N ASP A 69 1.32 43.59 -5.91
CA ASP A 69 -0.07 43.79 -6.29
C ASP A 69 -0.18 44.29 -7.74
N ALA A 70 0.77 45.13 -8.20
CA ALA A 70 0.89 45.57 -9.58
C ALA A 70 1.24 44.41 -10.53
N ALA A 71 2.13 43.53 -10.12
CA ALA A 71 2.47 42.31 -10.87
C ALA A 71 1.26 41.36 -10.98
N ALA A 72 0.47 41.24 -9.90
CA ALA A 72 -0.75 40.44 -9.89
C ALA A 72 -1.83 40.99 -10.84
N LEU A 73 -2.00 42.28 -10.85
CA LEU A 73 -2.96 42.95 -11.80
C LEU A 73 -2.59 42.66 -13.25
N GLU A 74 -1.30 42.75 -13.64
CA GLU A 74 -0.87 42.47 -15.01
C GLU A 74 -1.00 40.98 -15.37
N HIS A 75 -0.70 40.08 -14.42
CA HIS A 75 -0.93 38.66 -14.59
C HIS A 75 -2.40 38.33 -14.82
N ASP A 76 -3.30 38.93 -14.02
CA ASP A 76 -4.74 38.71 -14.15
C ASP A 76 -5.30 39.27 -15.46
N LYS A 77 -4.76 40.39 -15.95
CA LYS A 77 -5.08 40.90 -17.29
C LYS A 77 -4.66 39.95 -18.40
N ALA A 78 -3.48 39.36 -18.30
CA ALA A 78 -2.99 38.39 -19.27
C ALA A 78 -3.86 37.10 -19.26
N TYR A 79 -4.31 36.67 -18.11
CA TYR A 79 -5.21 35.53 -17.96
C TYR A 79 -6.60 35.82 -18.56
N ASP A 80 -7.14 37.01 -18.33
CA ASP A 80 -8.42 37.45 -18.93
C ASP A 80 -8.34 37.48 -20.45
N GLN A 81 -7.20 37.92 -21.02
CA GLN A 81 -7.00 37.89 -22.47
C GLN A 81 -6.94 36.45 -23.03
N GLN A 82 -6.30 35.52 -22.34
CA GLN A 82 -6.24 34.12 -22.76
C GLN A 82 -7.62 33.45 -22.67
N LEU A 83 -8.38 33.72 -21.61
CA LEU A 83 -9.76 33.22 -21.48
C LEU A 83 -10.67 33.75 -22.60
N LYS A 84 -10.55 35.05 -23.00
CA LYS A 84 -11.28 35.64 -24.11
C LYS A 84 -10.87 35.07 -25.49
N ALA A 85 -9.65 34.56 -25.60
CA ALA A 85 -9.14 33.86 -26.78
C ALA A 85 -9.57 32.37 -26.85
N GLY A 86 -10.23 31.85 -25.82
CA GLY A 86 -10.71 30.47 -25.74
C GLY A 86 -9.70 29.47 -25.14
N ASP A 87 -8.55 29.95 -24.67
CA ASP A 87 -7.55 29.12 -23.97
C ASP A 87 -7.77 29.18 -22.47
N ASN A 88 -7.58 28.02 -21.80
CA ASN A 88 -7.70 27.95 -20.35
C ASN A 88 -6.31 28.08 -19.69
N PRO A 89 -5.94 29.27 -19.14
CA PRO A 89 -4.61 29.53 -18.58
C PRO A 89 -4.34 28.78 -17.27
N TYR A 90 -5.36 28.20 -16.65
CA TYR A 90 -5.21 27.45 -15.40
C TYR A 90 -4.67 26.03 -15.59
N LEU A 91 -4.81 25.46 -16.79
CA LEU A 91 -4.40 24.08 -17.09
C LEU A 91 -2.96 23.95 -17.57
N LYS A 92 -2.26 25.06 -17.81
CA LYS A 92 -0.87 25.08 -18.26
C LYS A 92 -0.07 26.10 -17.47
N TYR A 93 1.24 25.89 -17.34
CA TYR A 93 2.16 26.93 -16.92
C TYR A 93 2.56 27.73 -18.16
N ASN A 94 2.14 28.97 -18.24
CA ASN A 94 2.25 29.81 -19.44
C ASN A 94 3.21 30.99 -19.25
N HIS A 95 3.39 31.79 -20.31
CA HIS A 95 4.26 32.95 -20.32
C HIS A 95 3.92 33.98 -19.23
N ALA A 96 2.63 34.20 -18.96
CA ALA A 96 2.19 35.13 -17.91
C ALA A 96 2.62 34.69 -16.51
N ASP A 97 2.60 33.37 -16.23
CA ASP A 97 3.09 32.79 -14.96
C ASP A 97 4.61 32.99 -14.81
N ALA A 98 5.36 32.83 -15.92
CA ALA A 98 6.82 33.01 -15.91
C ALA A 98 7.20 34.49 -15.71
N GLU A 99 6.50 35.41 -16.37
CA GLU A 99 6.72 36.84 -16.21
C GLU A 99 6.34 37.34 -14.82
N PHE A 100 5.26 36.84 -14.25
CA PHE A 100 4.88 37.13 -12.87
C PHE A 100 5.95 36.68 -11.87
N GLN A 101 6.51 35.50 -12.04
CA GLN A 101 7.62 35.03 -11.18
C GLN A 101 8.89 35.88 -11.32
N GLU A 102 9.25 36.29 -12.54
CA GLU A 102 10.42 37.11 -12.77
C GLU A 102 10.29 38.50 -12.14
N ARG A 103 9.11 39.10 -12.23
CA ARG A 103 8.83 40.41 -11.61
C ARG A 103 8.85 40.37 -10.09
N LEU A 104 8.49 39.23 -9.49
CA LEU A 104 8.53 39.05 -8.05
C LEU A 104 9.91 38.58 -7.53
N LYS A 105 10.93 38.41 -8.38
CA LYS A 105 12.19 37.80 -8.02
C LYS A 105 12.95 38.54 -6.91
N GLU A 106 12.85 39.85 -6.88
CA GLU A 106 13.49 40.70 -5.89
C GLU A 106 12.55 41.18 -4.78
N ASP A 107 11.26 40.83 -4.82
CA ASP A 107 10.28 41.20 -3.82
C ASP A 107 10.35 40.26 -2.60
N THR A 108 10.77 40.80 -1.46
CA THR A 108 10.89 40.08 -0.18
C THR A 108 9.65 40.19 0.70
N SER A 109 8.59 40.85 0.23
CA SER A 109 7.31 40.94 0.96
C SER A 109 6.64 39.59 1.13
N PHE A 110 5.73 39.48 2.09
CA PHE A 110 4.95 38.26 2.32
C PHE A 110 4.16 37.85 1.07
N GLY A 111 3.55 38.81 0.36
CA GLY A 111 2.80 38.56 -0.87
C GLY A 111 3.70 38.13 -2.04
N GLY A 112 4.87 38.76 -2.20
CA GLY A 112 5.85 38.38 -3.21
C GLY A 112 6.37 36.95 -3.00
N ASN A 113 6.68 36.59 -1.75
CA ASN A 113 7.15 35.25 -1.41
C ASN A 113 6.06 34.18 -1.62
N LEU A 114 4.82 34.45 -1.24
CA LEU A 114 3.68 33.55 -1.42
C LEU A 114 3.36 33.38 -2.91
N GLY A 115 3.32 34.47 -3.69
CA GLY A 115 3.09 34.41 -5.14
C GLY A 115 4.13 33.54 -5.85
N ARG A 116 5.42 33.75 -5.55
CA ARG A 116 6.49 32.89 -6.10
C ARG A 116 6.31 31.43 -5.74
N ALA A 117 6.00 31.11 -4.48
CA ALA A 117 5.83 29.74 -4.02
C ALA A 117 4.68 29.01 -4.74
N VAL A 118 3.55 29.70 -4.95
CA VAL A 118 2.37 29.13 -5.64
C VAL A 118 2.68 28.80 -7.10
N PHE A 119 3.31 29.72 -7.83
CA PHE A 119 3.60 29.48 -9.25
C PHE A 119 4.81 28.58 -9.48
N GLN A 120 5.76 28.49 -8.56
CA GLN A 120 6.78 27.43 -8.57
C GLN A 120 6.17 26.04 -8.34
N ALA A 121 5.20 25.94 -7.45
CA ALA A 121 4.46 24.71 -7.25
C ALA A 121 3.67 24.33 -8.52
N LYS A 122 2.98 25.29 -9.16
CA LYS A 122 2.30 25.08 -10.43
C LYS A 122 3.25 24.57 -11.52
N LYS A 123 4.41 25.18 -11.67
CA LYS A 123 5.43 24.76 -12.65
C LYS A 123 5.89 23.33 -12.40
N ARG A 124 6.31 23.01 -11.17
CA ARG A 124 6.78 21.67 -10.80
C ARG A 124 5.72 20.57 -10.97
N LEU A 125 4.46 20.93 -10.79
CA LEU A 125 3.34 19.99 -10.96
C LEU A 125 3.04 19.71 -12.44
N LEU A 126 3.18 20.72 -13.32
CA LEU A 126 2.83 20.63 -14.73
C LEU A 126 4.00 20.22 -15.63
N GLU A 127 5.23 20.40 -15.18
CA GLU A 127 6.45 20.04 -15.92
C GLU A 127 6.54 18.56 -16.31
N PRO A 128 6.25 17.60 -15.42
CA PRO A 128 6.25 16.17 -15.78
C PRO A 128 5.14 15.79 -16.77
N LEU A 129 4.10 16.62 -16.90
CA LEU A 129 2.97 16.39 -17.80
C LEU A 129 3.15 17.02 -19.18
N GLY A 130 4.30 17.70 -19.42
CA GLY A 130 4.56 18.41 -20.68
C GLY A 130 3.67 19.63 -20.90
N LEU A 131 3.09 20.20 -19.83
CA LEU A 131 2.14 21.33 -19.87
C LEU A 131 2.81 22.67 -19.48
N VAL A 132 4.13 22.80 -19.63
CA VAL A 132 4.89 24.02 -19.42
C VAL A 132 5.32 24.56 -20.77
N GLU A 133 4.91 25.80 -21.10
CA GLU A 133 5.35 26.50 -22.32
C GLU A 133 6.74 27.08 -22.06
N GLU A 134 7.72 26.73 -22.92
CA GLU A 134 9.06 27.35 -22.86
C GLU A 134 8.96 28.83 -23.28
N ALA A 135 9.57 29.70 -22.45
CA ALA A 135 9.62 31.12 -22.76
C ALA A 135 10.38 31.35 -24.07
N ALA A 136 9.72 31.98 -25.03
CA ALA A 136 10.35 32.41 -26.29
C ALA A 136 11.55 33.32 -25.97
N LYS A 137 12.76 32.93 -26.42
CA LYS A 137 13.96 33.75 -26.31
C LYS A 137 13.78 35.07 -27.03
N THR A 138 13.60 36.15 -26.30
CA THR A 138 13.63 37.52 -26.87
C THR A 138 15.04 37.84 -27.36
N ALA A 139 15.12 38.31 -28.59
CA ALA A 139 16.31 38.70 -29.28
C ALA A 139 16.97 39.96 -28.69
N PRO A 140 18.25 40.24 -29.01
CA PRO A 140 19.15 41.00 -28.16
C PRO A 140 19.15 42.52 -28.45
N GLY A 141 19.27 43.28 -27.37
CA GLY A 141 19.53 44.72 -27.40
C GLY A 141 20.80 45.14 -26.71
N LYS A 142 21.79 45.47 -27.55
CA LYS A 142 22.93 46.38 -27.33
C LYS A 142 24.15 45.93 -26.50
N LYS A 143 25.24 45.88 -27.31
CA LYS A 143 26.68 45.74 -26.98
C LYS A 143 27.27 46.85 -26.12
N ARG A 144 28.30 46.53 -25.35
CA ARG A 144 29.59 47.25 -25.17
C ARG A 144 30.67 46.33 -24.60
N PRO A 145 31.98 46.69 -24.68
CA PRO A 145 32.92 46.07 -25.63
C PRO A 145 34.05 45.22 -25.00
N VAL A 146 34.71 44.54 -25.89
CA VAL A 146 35.91 43.73 -25.95
C VAL A 146 37.12 44.24 -25.18
N GLU A 147 37.89 43.30 -24.55
CA GLU A 147 39.34 43.34 -24.56
C GLU A 147 39.93 41.93 -24.77
N GLN A 148 41.05 41.88 -25.52
CA GLN A 148 41.60 40.78 -26.31
C GLN A 148 42.64 39.95 -25.56
N SER A 149 42.62 38.66 -25.81
CA SER A 149 43.60 37.71 -26.44
C SER A 149 44.93 37.43 -25.75
N PRO A 150 45.77 36.37 -26.06
CA PRO A 150 45.89 35.64 -27.34
C PRO A 150 46.09 34.10 -27.28
N GLN A 151 45.67 33.47 -28.39
CA GLN A 151 46.30 32.52 -29.35
C GLN A 151 47.13 31.31 -28.84
N GLU A 152 46.63 30.15 -29.12
CA GLU A 152 46.91 29.06 -30.12
C GLU A 152 48.37 28.46 -30.18
N PRO A 153 48.67 27.21 -30.71
CA PRO A 153 48.06 26.60 -31.87
C PRO A 153 47.87 25.05 -31.91
N ASP A 154 46.92 24.64 -32.68
CA ASP A 154 46.84 23.64 -33.78
C ASP A 154 47.65 22.33 -33.76
N SER A 155 46.94 21.22 -34.00
CA SER A 155 47.17 20.34 -35.19
C SER A 155 46.16 19.15 -35.22
N SER A 156 45.31 19.20 -36.13
CA SER A 156 44.88 18.34 -37.27
C SER A 156 44.67 16.82 -37.12
N ALA A 157 43.58 16.47 -37.71
CA ALA A 157 43.21 15.33 -38.58
C ALA A 157 42.55 14.12 -37.91
N GLY A 158 41.33 13.84 -38.28
CA GLY A 158 40.80 13.15 -39.37
C GLY A 158 39.70 12.14 -39.04
N ILE A 159 38.52 12.38 -39.49
CA ILE A 159 37.53 11.46 -40.09
C ILE A 159 37.09 10.17 -39.33
N GLY A 160 35.76 10.05 -39.11
CA GLY A 160 35.10 8.78 -38.94
C GLY A 160 33.71 8.85 -38.29
N LYS A 161 32.68 9.02 -39.09
CA LYS A 161 31.27 8.83 -38.68
C LYS A 161 31.01 7.39 -38.32
N SER A 162 30.40 7.11 -37.15
CA SER A 162 29.36 6.10 -37.10
C SER A 162 28.58 6.32 -35.76
N GLY A 163 27.29 6.35 -35.88
CA GLY A 163 26.36 6.52 -34.76
C GLY A 163 26.32 5.28 -33.85
N ALA A 164 26.31 5.53 -32.59
CA ALA A 164 26.02 4.50 -31.61
C ALA A 164 24.92 5.01 -30.67
N GLN A 165 23.83 4.29 -30.66
CA GLN A 165 22.79 4.42 -29.65
C GLN A 165 23.36 4.10 -28.27
N PRO A 166 22.83 4.70 -27.17
CA PRO A 166 23.31 4.38 -25.83
C PRO A 166 22.91 2.96 -25.44
N ALA A 167 23.92 2.19 -25.12
CA ALA A 167 23.78 0.83 -24.63
C ALA A 167 23.06 0.82 -23.28
N LYS A 168 22.00 0.01 -23.18
CA LYS A 168 21.38 -0.39 -21.92
C LYS A 168 22.43 -1.06 -21.06
N LYS A 169 22.74 -0.47 -19.90
CA LYS A 169 23.60 -1.09 -18.90
C LYS A 169 22.97 -2.38 -18.40
N ARG A 170 23.50 -3.50 -18.81
CA ARG A 170 23.37 -4.77 -18.08
C ARG A 170 24.11 -4.61 -16.76
N LEU A 171 23.44 -4.93 -15.67
CA LEU A 171 24.08 -5.09 -14.37
C LEU A 171 24.98 -6.34 -14.44
N ASN A 172 26.27 -6.13 -14.62
CA ASN A 172 27.27 -7.14 -14.37
C ASN A 172 27.58 -7.13 -12.87
N PHE A 173 27.32 -8.24 -12.20
CA PHE A 173 27.80 -8.50 -10.85
C PHE A 173 29.30 -8.83 -10.94
N GLY A 174 30.14 -7.79 -10.86
CA GLY A 174 31.58 -7.91 -10.75
C GLY A 174 31.99 -8.01 -9.30
N GLN A 175 32.67 -9.05 -8.97
CA GLN A 175 33.42 -9.23 -7.74
C GLN A 175 34.43 -8.08 -7.55
N THR A 176 34.43 -7.51 -6.36
CA THR A 176 35.65 -6.85 -5.86
C THR A 176 36.41 -7.89 -5.03
N GLY A 177 37.51 -8.31 -5.60
CA GLY A 177 38.43 -9.21 -4.92
C GLY A 177 39.43 -8.47 -4.05
N ASP A 178 39.77 -9.13 -2.97
CA ASP A 178 41.14 -9.03 -2.45
C ASP A 178 41.72 -10.43 -2.37
N THR A 179 42.96 -10.48 -2.77
CA THR A 179 43.75 -11.63 -3.15
C THR A 179 44.25 -12.43 -1.96
N GLU A 180 43.99 -13.73 -1.95
CA GLU A 180 45.02 -14.73 -1.57
C GLU A 180 44.88 -15.95 -2.48
N SER A 181 46.02 -16.34 -3.01
CA SER A 181 46.19 -17.37 -4.02
C SER A 181 45.99 -18.79 -3.47
N VAL A 182 45.06 -19.51 -4.05
CA VAL A 182 44.95 -20.98 -3.95
C VAL A 182 44.92 -21.53 -5.37
N PRO A 183 45.63 -22.63 -5.68
CA PRO A 183 45.82 -23.10 -7.04
C PRO A 183 44.55 -23.60 -7.71
N ASP A 184 44.46 -23.29 -9.01
CA ASP A 184 43.42 -23.63 -9.93
C ASP A 184 43.04 -25.12 -9.91
N PRO A 185 41.76 -25.45 -9.76
CA PRO A 185 41.24 -26.75 -10.21
C PRO A 185 40.94 -26.69 -11.71
N GLN A 186 41.33 -27.71 -12.43
CA GLN A 186 41.08 -27.94 -13.83
C GLN A 186 39.63 -27.66 -14.25
N PRO A 187 39.37 -27.13 -15.44
CA PRO A 187 38.05 -26.77 -15.89
C PRO A 187 37.17 -28.01 -16.04
N ILE A 188 36.16 -28.09 -15.22
CA ILE A 188 34.98 -28.92 -15.46
C ILE A 188 34.26 -28.22 -16.61
N GLY A 189 33.97 -28.97 -17.66
CA GLY A 189 33.35 -28.46 -18.88
C GLY A 189 32.16 -27.54 -18.61
N GLU A 190 32.04 -26.51 -19.41
CA GLU A 190 30.93 -25.57 -19.38
C GLU A 190 29.59 -26.30 -19.26
N PRO A 191 28.75 -25.92 -18.32
CA PRO A 191 27.37 -26.37 -18.39
C PRO A 191 26.78 -25.91 -19.72
N PRO A 192 25.97 -26.72 -20.39
CA PRO A 192 25.35 -26.35 -21.65
C PRO A 192 24.71 -24.98 -21.51
N ALA A 193 25.00 -24.10 -22.43
CA ALA A 193 24.43 -22.78 -22.51
C ALA A 193 22.94 -22.85 -22.24
N ALA A 194 22.44 -22.06 -21.28
CA ALA A 194 21.02 -21.90 -21.10
C ALA A 194 20.40 -21.61 -22.47
N PRO A 195 19.31 -22.27 -22.83
CA PRO A 195 18.71 -22.06 -24.13
C PRO A 195 18.44 -20.58 -24.32
N SER A 196 18.99 -20.01 -25.37
CA SER A 196 18.79 -18.62 -25.78
C SER A 196 17.35 -18.48 -26.24
N GLY A 197 16.47 -18.15 -25.32
CA GLY A 197 15.06 -18.09 -25.64
C GLY A 197 14.19 -17.52 -24.53
N VAL A 198 14.79 -16.85 -23.56
CA VAL A 198 13.97 -16.08 -22.61
C VAL A 198 13.61 -14.77 -23.31
N GLY A 199 12.54 -14.79 -24.05
CA GLY A 199 11.96 -13.61 -24.65
C GLY A 199 11.72 -12.56 -23.58
N SER A 200 12.04 -11.31 -23.86
CA SER A 200 11.69 -10.22 -22.96
C SER A 200 10.18 -10.18 -22.83
N LEU A 201 9.70 -10.32 -21.61
CA LEU A 201 8.29 -10.19 -21.33
C LEU A 201 7.90 -8.73 -21.48
N THR A 202 7.11 -8.44 -22.45
CA THR A 202 6.42 -7.17 -22.55
C THR A 202 5.02 -7.34 -21.98
N MET A 203 4.73 -6.63 -20.90
CA MET A 203 3.35 -6.47 -20.49
C MET A 203 2.62 -5.73 -21.59
N ALA A 204 1.54 -6.29 -22.08
CA ALA A 204 0.72 -5.60 -23.05
C ALA A 204 0.10 -4.37 -22.38
N SER A 205 0.29 -3.18 -22.96
CA SER A 205 -0.43 -1.97 -22.54
C SER A 205 -1.91 -2.18 -22.79
N GLY A 206 -2.74 -2.00 -21.75
CA GLY A 206 -4.17 -2.19 -21.85
C GLY A 206 -4.70 -3.53 -21.35
N GLY A 207 -4.05 -4.12 -20.33
CA GLY A 207 -4.56 -5.30 -19.61
C GLY A 207 -4.37 -6.61 -20.33
N GLY A 208 -3.52 -6.66 -21.33
CA GLY A 208 -3.16 -7.87 -22.02
C GLY A 208 -2.26 -8.79 -21.21
N ALA A 209 -2.42 -10.10 -21.38
CA ALA A 209 -1.50 -11.07 -20.82
C ALA A 209 -0.07 -10.85 -21.36
N PRO A 210 0.97 -11.11 -20.54
CA PRO A 210 2.34 -11.08 -21.02
C PRO A 210 2.53 -12.08 -22.17
N VAL A 211 3.33 -11.69 -23.14
CA VAL A 211 3.66 -12.59 -24.25
C VAL A 211 4.69 -13.62 -23.79
N ALA A 212 4.32 -14.89 -23.73
CA ALA A 212 5.28 -15.96 -23.51
C ALA A 212 6.08 -16.20 -24.81
N ASP A 213 7.32 -16.55 -24.63
CA ASP A 213 8.10 -17.06 -25.76
C ASP A 213 7.57 -18.44 -26.15
N ASN A 214 6.86 -18.49 -27.27
CA ASN A 214 6.24 -19.71 -27.78
C ASN A 214 7.18 -20.57 -28.64
N ASN A 215 8.45 -20.21 -28.77
CA ASN A 215 9.40 -20.95 -29.59
C ASN A 215 9.67 -22.38 -29.09
N GLU A 216 9.29 -22.64 -27.84
CA GLU A 216 9.46 -23.97 -27.24
C GLU A 216 8.26 -24.90 -27.44
N GLY A 217 7.20 -24.44 -28.13
CA GLY A 217 5.91 -25.14 -28.12
C GLY A 217 5.90 -26.51 -28.79
N ALA A 218 6.62 -26.69 -29.86
CA ALA A 218 6.59 -27.95 -30.61
C ALA A 218 7.70 -28.92 -30.17
N ASP A 219 8.86 -28.40 -29.85
CA ASP A 219 10.04 -29.19 -29.49
C ASP A 219 10.14 -29.49 -27.99
N GLY A 220 9.42 -28.72 -27.18
CA GLY A 220 9.44 -28.81 -25.72
C GLY A 220 8.38 -29.73 -25.11
N VAL A 221 7.56 -30.42 -25.92
CA VAL A 221 6.50 -31.28 -25.37
C VAL A 221 7.11 -32.43 -24.57
N GLY A 222 6.74 -32.50 -23.31
CA GLY A 222 7.24 -33.51 -22.36
C GLY A 222 8.55 -33.17 -21.67
N SER A 223 9.17 -32.01 -21.95
CA SER A 223 10.35 -31.52 -21.25
C SER A 223 10.02 -30.37 -20.30
N SER A 224 10.80 -30.22 -19.23
CA SER A 224 10.73 -29.10 -18.31
C SER A 224 11.68 -28.00 -18.77
N SER A 225 11.17 -26.76 -18.85
CA SER A 225 11.94 -25.58 -19.26
C SER A 225 12.26 -24.64 -18.11
N GLY A 226 12.21 -25.11 -16.86
CA GLY A 226 12.52 -24.34 -15.66
C GLY A 226 13.30 -25.14 -14.64
N ASN A 227 13.96 -24.42 -13.74
CA ASN A 227 14.73 -25.00 -12.64
C ASN A 227 14.07 -24.67 -11.30
N TRP A 228 14.13 -25.64 -10.40
CA TRP A 228 13.73 -25.43 -9.00
C TRP A 228 14.76 -24.58 -8.27
N HIS A 229 14.33 -23.49 -7.64
CA HIS A 229 15.20 -22.63 -6.84
C HIS A 229 14.43 -22.01 -5.67
N CYS A 230 14.96 -22.19 -4.47
CA CYS A 230 14.47 -21.54 -3.24
C CYS A 230 15.66 -21.07 -2.45
N ASP A 231 15.90 -19.77 -2.38
CA ASP A 231 16.90 -19.20 -1.47
C ASP A 231 16.67 -17.70 -1.22
N SER A 232 17.60 -17.12 -0.49
CA SER A 232 17.76 -15.68 -0.32
C SER A 232 19.18 -15.26 -0.64
N GLN A 233 19.34 -14.14 -1.37
CA GLN A 233 20.63 -13.53 -1.67
C GLN A 233 20.71 -12.17 -0.98
N TRP A 234 21.63 -12.01 -0.05
CA TRP A 234 21.84 -10.80 0.71
C TRP A 234 22.95 -9.95 0.09
N LEU A 235 22.59 -8.80 -0.48
CA LEU A 235 23.47 -7.95 -1.30
C LEU A 235 23.71 -6.58 -0.67
N GLY A 236 23.82 -6.50 0.64
CA GLY A 236 24.10 -5.27 1.34
C GLY A 236 22.84 -4.45 1.61
N ASP A 237 22.44 -3.59 0.69
CA ASP A 237 21.26 -2.72 0.80
C ASP A 237 19.97 -3.35 0.31
N ARG A 238 20.00 -4.61 -0.10
CA ARG A 238 18.85 -5.36 -0.61
C ARG A 238 19.01 -6.84 -0.37
N VAL A 239 17.89 -7.55 -0.42
CA VAL A 239 17.83 -9.00 -0.43
C VAL A 239 16.91 -9.45 -1.56
N ILE A 240 17.28 -10.53 -2.24
CA ILE A 240 16.47 -11.16 -3.28
C ILE A 240 16.02 -12.51 -2.75
N THR A 241 14.71 -12.69 -2.61
CA THR A 241 14.10 -13.95 -2.20
C THR A 241 13.51 -14.66 -3.41
N THR A 242 13.85 -15.93 -3.60
CA THR A 242 13.29 -16.79 -4.62
C THR A 242 12.55 -17.94 -3.95
N SER A 243 11.29 -18.14 -4.33
CA SER A 243 10.41 -19.16 -3.76
C SER A 243 9.81 -19.99 -4.88
N THR A 244 9.98 -21.29 -4.83
CA THR A 244 9.39 -22.23 -5.79
C THR A 244 8.51 -23.24 -5.04
N ARG A 245 7.33 -23.51 -5.61
CA ARG A 245 6.36 -24.46 -5.04
C ARG A 245 5.73 -25.28 -6.15
N THR A 246 5.24 -26.46 -5.79
CA THR A 246 4.43 -27.29 -6.67
C THR A 246 2.95 -27.04 -6.40
N TRP A 247 2.20 -26.80 -7.46
CA TRP A 247 0.77 -26.53 -7.38
C TRP A 247 -0.06 -27.59 -8.09
N ALA A 248 -1.31 -27.73 -7.69
CA ALA A 248 -2.33 -28.50 -8.35
C ALA A 248 -3.56 -27.62 -8.62
N LEU A 249 -4.13 -27.74 -9.82
CA LEU A 249 -5.31 -26.99 -10.24
C LEU A 249 -6.43 -27.95 -10.61
N PRO A 250 -7.49 -28.03 -9.81
CA PRO A 250 -8.70 -28.77 -10.19
C PRO A 250 -9.49 -28.01 -11.24
N THR A 251 -10.43 -28.68 -11.88
CA THR A 251 -11.42 -28.05 -12.75
C THR A 251 -12.62 -27.57 -11.91
N TYR A 252 -12.64 -26.28 -11.61
CA TYR A 252 -13.69 -25.70 -10.80
C TYR A 252 -15.03 -25.58 -11.55
N ASN A 253 -16.13 -25.86 -10.88
CA ASN A 253 -17.51 -25.69 -11.36
C ASN A 253 -17.82 -26.42 -12.67
N ASN A 254 -17.05 -27.41 -13.08
CA ASN A 254 -17.17 -28.03 -14.42
C ASN A 254 -17.21 -26.98 -15.54
N HIS A 255 -16.26 -26.01 -15.50
CA HIS A 255 -16.12 -24.90 -16.45
C HIS A 255 -17.25 -23.87 -16.46
N LEU A 256 -18.08 -23.82 -15.43
CA LEU A 256 -19.26 -22.94 -15.37
C LEU A 256 -19.04 -21.75 -14.43
N TYR A 257 -19.64 -20.63 -14.81
CA TYR A 257 -19.89 -19.52 -13.91
C TYR A 257 -21.19 -19.77 -13.18
N LYS A 258 -21.23 -19.53 -11.86
CA LYS A 258 -22.42 -19.70 -11.03
C LYS A 258 -22.65 -18.50 -10.16
N GLN A 259 -23.88 -18.02 -10.13
CA GLN A 259 -24.32 -17.01 -9.19
C GLN A 259 -24.28 -17.55 -7.76
N ILE A 260 -23.82 -16.75 -6.82
CA ILE A 260 -23.81 -17.07 -5.40
C ILE A 260 -24.44 -15.94 -4.59
N SER A 261 -25.13 -16.31 -3.53
CA SER A 261 -25.70 -15.35 -2.59
C SER A 261 -25.88 -16.00 -1.23
N ASN A 262 -26.03 -15.16 -0.19
CA ASN A 262 -26.40 -15.63 1.13
C ASN A 262 -27.84 -15.26 1.42
N SER A 263 -28.65 -16.26 1.76
CA SER A 263 -30.03 -16.07 2.17
C SER A 263 -30.11 -15.45 3.57
N THR A 264 -30.94 -14.42 3.73
CA THR A 264 -31.29 -13.86 5.05
C THR A 264 -32.44 -14.63 5.75
N SER A 265 -32.94 -15.71 5.14
CA SER A 265 -33.96 -16.57 5.74
C SER A 265 -33.36 -17.48 6.82
N GLY A 266 -34.08 -17.72 7.88
CA GLY A 266 -33.68 -18.66 8.94
C GLY A 266 -32.76 -18.09 10.02
N GLY A 267 -32.78 -16.77 10.28
CA GLY A 267 -32.06 -16.14 11.37
C GLY A 267 -30.67 -15.57 11.02
N SER A 268 -30.28 -15.64 9.76
CA SER A 268 -29.11 -14.90 9.27
C SER A 268 -29.41 -13.41 9.28
N SER A 269 -28.52 -12.61 9.89
CA SER A 269 -28.65 -11.17 9.83
C SER A 269 -28.29 -10.64 8.46
N ASN A 270 -28.83 -9.46 8.11
CA ASN A 270 -28.46 -8.73 6.89
C ASN A 270 -26.96 -8.39 6.84
N ASP A 271 -26.27 -8.40 7.99
CA ASP A 271 -24.84 -8.15 8.11
C ASP A 271 -23.99 -9.14 7.30
N ASN A 272 -24.48 -10.36 7.10
CA ASN A 272 -23.78 -11.40 6.34
C ASN A 272 -24.31 -11.58 4.91
N ALA A 273 -25.21 -10.73 4.45
CA ALA A 273 -25.78 -10.82 3.11
C ALA A 273 -24.76 -10.47 2.03
N TYR A 274 -24.75 -11.23 0.95
CA TYR A 274 -23.91 -10.97 -0.21
C TYR A 274 -24.56 -11.46 -1.50
N PHE A 275 -24.05 -10.94 -2.62
CA PHE A 275 -24.37 -11.40 -3.96
C PHE A 275 -23.10 -11.36 -4.82
N GLY A 276 -22.88 -12.39 -5.60
CA GLY A 276 -21.69 -12.45 -6.45
C GLY A 276 -21.69 -13.67 -7.36
N TYR A 277 -20.50 -14.03 -7.81
CA TYR A 277 -20.30 -15.11 -8.76
C TYR A 277 -19.09 -15.96 -8.37
N SER A 278 -19.24 -17.27 -8.51
CA SER A 278 -18.10 -18.17 -8.58
C SER A 278 -17.73 -18.39 -10.05
N THR A 279 -16.45 -18.56 -10.30
CA THR A 279 -15.90 -18.74 -11.64
C THR A 279 -15.16 -20.06 -11.75
N PRO A 280 -14.90 -20.59 -12.98
CA PRO A 280 -14.07 -21.78 -13.13
C PRO A 280 -12.57 -21.51 -13.05
N TRP A 281 -12.16 -20.27 -12.78
CA TRP A 281 -10.77 -19.85 -12.71
C TRP A 281 -10.18 -20.03 -11.31
N GLY A 282 -8.89 -20.35 -11.27
CA GLY A 282 -8.08 -20.24 -10.07
C GLY A 282 -7.20 -18.99 -10.12
N TYR A 283 -6.59 -18.65 -9.01
CA TYR A 283 -5.64 -17.54 -8.91
C TYR A 283 -4.47 -17.90 -8.02
N PHE A 284 -3.31 -17.28 -8.27
CA PHE A 284 -2.12 -17.44 -7.45
C PHE A 284 -2.08 -16.36 -6.37
N ASP A 285 -1.96 -16.81 -5.11
CA ASP A 285 -1.78 -15.94 -3.96
C ASP A 285 -0.42 -16.23 -3.30
N PHE A 286 0.47 -15.25 -3.32
CA PHE A 286 1.77 -15.27 -2.65
C PHE A 286 1.94 -14.08 -1.71
N ASN A 287 0.83 -13.50 -1.24
CA ASN A 287 0.79 -12.30 -0.42
C ASN A 287 0.91 -12.62 1.08
N ARG A 288 1.91 -13.42 1.45
CA ARG A 288 2.30 -13.64 2.86
C ARG A 288 3.82 -13.73 2.93
N PHE A 289 4.40 -13.13 3.96
CA PHE A 289 5.86 -13.08 4.09
C PHE A 289 6.50 -14.47 4.18
N HIS A 290 5.86 -15.43 4.83
CA HIS A 290 6.42 -16.78 4.99
C HIS A 290 6.54 -17.58 3.69
N CYS A 291 5.93 -17.12 2.60
CA CYS A 291 6.17 -17.72 1.27
C CYS A 291 7.58 -17.39 0.76
N HIS A 292 8.11 -16.24 1.14
CA HIS A 292 9.33 -15.65 0.59
C HIS A 292 10.52 -15.72 1.55
N PHE A 293 10.26 -15.66 2.85
CA PHE A 293 11.29 -15.69 3.88
C PHE A 293 11.16 -16.96 4.71
N SER A 294 12.26 -17.71 4.81
CA SER A 294 12.36 -18.73 5.86
C SER A 294 12.40 -18.07 7.24
N PRO A 295 12.07 -18.77 8.32
CA PRO A 295 12.20 -18.22 9.68
C PRO A 295 13.61 -17.67 9.98
N ARG A 296 14.66 -18.34 9.49
CA ARG A 296 16.04 -17.87 9.64
C ARG A 296 16.32 -16.60 8.85
N ASP A 297 15.82 -16.50 7.62
CA ASP A 297 15.96 -15.30 6.80
C ASP A 297 15.16 -14.12 7.38
N TRP A 298 13.98 -14.39 7.92
CA TRP A 298 13.20 -13.39 8.65
C TRP A 298 13.92 -12.86 9.87
N GLN A 299 14.55 -13.75 10.65
CA GLN A 299 15.41 -13.37 11.77
C GLN A 299 16.55 -12.46 11.31
N ARG A 300 17.22 -12.80 10.21
CA ARG A 300 18.29 -11.97 9.64
C ARG A 300 17.78 -10.61 9.22
N LEU A 301 16.62 -10.54 8.58
CA LEU A 301 15.99 -9.31 8.15
C LEU A 301 15.71 -8.35 9.31
N ILE A 302 15.04 -8.86 10.35
CA ILE A 302 14.52 -8.03 11.44
C ILE A 302 15.59 -7.67 12.48
N ASN A 303 16.67 -8.43 12.59
CA ASN A 303 17.75 -8.16 13.56
C ASN A 303 18.79 -7.16 13.03
N ASN A 304 18.83 -6.89 11.74
CA ASN A 304 19.87 -6.06 11.14
C ASN A 304 19.35 -4.78 10.47
N ASN A 305 18.04 -4.64 10.29
CA ASN A 305 17.48 -3.56 9.50
C ASN A 305 16.37 -2.83 10.25
N TRP A 306 16.34 -1.51 10.13
CA TRP A 306 15.25 -0.67 10.60
C TRP A 306 14.05 -0.66 9.68
N GLY A 307 14.20 -1.10 8.46
CA GLY A 307 13.10 -1.11 7.51
C GLY A 307 13.41 -1.91 6.27
N PHE A 308 12.36 -2.21 5.54
CA PHE A 308 12.42 -2.85 4.24
C PHE A 308 11.18 -2.48 3.43
N ARG A 309 11.26 -2.66 2.13
CA ARG A 309 10.14 -2.53 1.20
C ARG A 309 10.37 -3.40 -0.04
N PRO A 310 9.31 -3.87 -0.69
CA PRO A 310 9.44 -4.61 -1.92
C PRO A 310 9.77 -3.68 -3.08
N LYS A 311 10.58 -4.14 -4.04
CA LYS A 311 11.03 -3.35 -5.19
C LYS A 311 10.58 -3.93 -6.51
N ARG A 312 10.86 -5.20 -6.77
CA ARG A 312 10.55 -5.90 -8.01
C ARG A 312 10.04 -7.28 -7.74
N LEU A 313 9.24 -7.79 -8.67
CA LEU A 313 8.71 -9.12 -8.64
C LEU A 313 8.88 -9.75 -10.02
N ASN A 314 9.36 -11.00 -10.04
CA ASN A 314 9.36 -11.84 -11.21
C ASN A 314 8.55 -13.11 -10.90
N PHE A 315 7.60 -13.42 -11.74
CA PHE A 315 6.73 -14.57 -11.61
C PHE A 315 6.94 -15.52 -12.79
N LYS A 316 7.05 -16.81 -12.51
CA LYS A 316 7.22 -17.84 -13.54
C LYS A 316 6.36 -19.06 -13.22
N LEU A 317 5.66 -19.57 -14.25
CA LEU A 317 5.05 -20.90 -14.26
C LEU A 317 5.82 -21.77 -15.21
N PHE A 318 6.13 -22.99 -14.80
CA PHE A 318 6.87 -23.94 -15.60
C PHE A 318 6.52 -25.38 -15.26
N ASN A 319 6.95 -26.30 -16.09
CA ASN A 319 6.69 -27.73 -15.94
C ASN A 319 5.19 -28.06 -15.80
N ILE A 320 4.37 -27.38 -16.59
CA ILE A 320 2.92 -27.58 -16.59
C ILE A 320 2.62 -28.96 -17.18
N GLN A 321 1.78 -29.73 -16.47
CA GLN A 321 1.30 -31.04 -16.91
C GLN A 321 -0.21 -31.09 -16.75
N VAL A 322 -0.89 -31.48 -17.81
CA VAL A 322 -2.33 -31.75 -17.77
C VAL A 322 -2.54 -33.26 -17.63
N LYS A 323 -3.35 -33.64 -16.67
CA LYS A 323 -3.70 -35.03 -16.37
C LYS A 323 -5.16 -35.27 -16.69
N GLU A 324 -5.43 -36.35 -17.43
CA GLU A 324 -6.77 -36.85 -17.69
C GLU A 324 -7.12 -37.96 -16.69
N VAL A 325 -8.30 -37.91 -16.13
CA VAL A 325 -8.80 -38.90 -15.17
C VAL A 325 -9.94 -39.64 -15.80
N THR A 326 -9.79 -40.98 -15.93
CA THR A 326 -10.83 -41.87 -16.38
C THR A 326 -11.29 -42.77 -15.23
N ASP A 327 -12.58 -42.85 -15.01
CA ASP A 327 -13.18 -43.73 -14.00
C ASP A 327 -13.93 -44.87 -14.68
N ASN A 328 -13.41 -46.11 -14.55
CA ASN A 328 -14.03 -47.31 -15.03
C ASN A 328 -14.47 -48.16 -13.81
N ASN A 329 -15.75 -48.12 -13.47
CA ASN A 329 -16.33 -48.90 -12.37
C ASN A 329 -15.62 -48.71 -11.04
N GLY A 330 -15.26 -47.47 -10.69
CA GLY A 330 -14.60 -47.14 -9.44
C GLY A 330 -13.06 -47.26 -9.45
N VAL A 331 -12.51 -47.69 -10.57
CA VAL A 331 -11.05 -47.70 -10.81
C VAL A 331 -10.64 -46.43 -11.56
N LYS A 332 -9.95 -45.54 -10.86
CA LYS A 332 -9.44 -44.30 -11.46
C LYS A 332 -8.11 -44.55 -12.14
N THR A 333 -8.04 -44.16 -13.40
CA THR A 333 -6.80 -44.16 -14.18
C THR A 333 -6.42 -42.73 -14.50
N ILE A 334 -5.17 -42.37 -14.23
CA ILE A 334 -4.61 -41.06 -14.51
C ILE A 334 -3.59 -41.20 -15.64
N ALA A 335 -3.77 -40.41 -16.70
CA ALA A 335 -2.88 -40.40 -17.84
C ALA A 335 -2.43 -38.99 -18.18
N ASN A 336 -1.25 -38.85 -18.76
CA ASN A 336 -0.77 -37.57 -19.26
C ASN A 336 -1.59 -37.16 -20.49
N ASN A 337 -2.01 -35.92 -20.55
CA ASN A 337 -2.64 -35.33 -21.72
C ASN A 337 -1.75 -34.20 -22.25
N LEU A 338 -0.92 -34.53 -23.24
CA LEU A 338 0.09 -33.64 -23.80
C LEU A 338 -0.50 -32.57 -24.73
N THR A 339 -1.73 -32.74 -25.18
CA THR A 339 -2.40 -31.83 -26.12
C THR A 339 -3.38 -30.89 -25.50
N SER A 340 -3.78 -31.15 -24.26
CA SER A 340 -4.63 -30.24 -23.50
C SER A 340 -3.83 -29.05 -22.98
N THR A 341 -4.51 -27.94 -22.79
CA THR A 341 -3.92 -26.66 -22.38
C THR A 341 -4.48 -26.15 -21.08
N VAL A 342 -3.74 -25.26 -20.46
CA VAL A 342 -4.23 -24.34 -19.43
C VAL A 342 -4.25 -22.92 -20.01
N GLN A 343 -5.20 -22.10 -19.55
CA GLN A 343 -5.31 -20.69 -19.90
C GLN A 343 -4.80 -19.85 -18.74
N VAL A 344 -3.92 -18.89 -19.02
CA VAL A 344 -3.33 -18.00 -18.00
C VAL A 344 -3.37 -16.56 -18.50
N PHE A 345 -3.75 -15.63 -17.64
CA PHE A 345 -3.59 -14.20 -17.89
C PHE A 345 -3.34 -13.41 -16.60
N THR A 346 -2.84 -12.22 -16.75
CA THR A 346 -2.64 -11.24 -15.68
C THR A 346 -3.59 -10.07 -15.86
N ASP A 347 -4.31 -9.70 -14.82
CA ASP A 347 -5.20 -8.52 -14.80
C ASP A 347 -4.39 -7.26 -14.50
N SER A 348 -3.58 -6.82 -15.46
CA SER A 348 -2.64 -5.71 -15.31
C SER A 348 -3.31 -4.34 -15.15
N ASP A 349 -4.56 -4.20 -15.60
CA ASP A 349 -5.32 -2.95 -15.49
C ASP A 349 -6.32 -2.95 -14.34
N TYR A 350 -6.28 -3.96 -13.48
CA TYR A 350 -7.16 -4.07 -12.29
C TYR A 350 -8.64 -3.94 -12.65
N GLN A 351 -9.07 -4.62 -13.71
CA GLN A 351 -10.45 -4.59 -14.22
C GLN A 351 -11.37 -5.57 -13.51
N LEU A 352 -10.81 -6.59 -12.86
CA LEU A 352 -11.56 -7.54 -12.04
C LEU A 352 -11.55 -7.13 -10.56
N PRO A 353 -12.58 -7.49 -9.80
CA PRO A 353 -12.53 -7.32 -8.34
C PRO A 353 -11.29 -7.98 -7.74
N TYR A 354 -10.53 -7.22 -6.96
CA TYR A 354 -9.24 -7.63 -6.39
C TYR A 354 -9.49 -8.37 -5.07
N VAL A 355 -9.02 -9.60 -4.98
CA VAL A 355 -9.23 -10.47 -3.80
C VAL A 355 -7.95 -10.76 -3.01
N LEU A 356 -6.78 -10.44 -3.56
CA LEU A 356 -5.51 -10.54 -2.84
C LEU A 356 -5.47 -9.47 -1.74
N GLY A 357 -4.90 -9.80 -0.58
CA GLY A 357 -4.85 -8.87 0.55
C GLY A 357 -6.05 -8.96 1.50
N SER A 358 -7.01 -9.82 1.24
CA SER A 358 -8.16 -10.08 2.12
C SER A 358 -7.91 -11.20 3.14
N ALA A 359 -6.68 -11.66 3.29
CA ALA A 359 -6.24 -12.70 4.23
C ALA A 359 -6.97 -14.05 4.06
N HIS A 360 -7.20 -14.46 2.82
CA HIS A 360 -7.79 -15.77 2.51
C HIS A 360 -6.75 -16.89 2.55
N GLU A 361 -7.21 -18.09 2.87
CA GLU A 361 -6.43 -19.31 2.70
C GLU A 361 -6.16 -19.58 1.20
N GLY A 362 -5.16 -20.40 0.92
CA GLY A 362 -4.80 -20.77 -0.46
C GLY A 362 -3.51 -20.14 -0.96
N CYS A 363 -2.81 -19.39 -0.11
CA CYS A 363 -1.49 -18.87 -0.41
C CYS A 363 -0.46 -20.01 -0.59
N LEU A 364 0.64 -19.72 -1.28
CA LEU A 364 1.77 -20.64 -1.33
C LEU A 364 2.16 -21.09 0.07
N PRO A 365 2.43 -22.40 0.31
CA PRO A 365 2.78 -22.88 1.62
C PRO A 365 4.14 -22.34 2.09
N PRO A 366 4.34 -22.18 3.41
CA PRO A 366 5.61 -21.70 3.95
C PRO A 366 6.76 -22.71 3.78
N PHE A 367 6.46 -24.00 3.80
CA PHE A 367 7.45 -25.05 3.60
C PHE A 367 7.58 -25.43 2.13
N PRO A 368 8.77 -25.29 1.55
CA PRO A 368 8.94 -25.44 0.10
C PRO A 368 8.55 -26.80 -0.49
N ALA A 369 8.68 -27.88 0.28
CA ALA A 369 8.34 -29.22 -0.18
C ALA A 369 6.83 -29.48 -0.23
N ASP A 370 6.00 -28.66 0.41
CA ASP A 370 4.57 -28.86 0.45
C ASP A 370 3.94 -28.50 -0.89
N VAL A 371 3.01 -29.35 -1.34
CA VAL A 371 2.19 -29.13 -2.53
C VAL A 371 0.88 -28.47 -2.12
N PHE A 372 0.46 -27.47 -2.86
CA PHE A 372 -0.77 -26.76 -2.56
C PHE A 372 -1.77 -26.79 -3.72
N MET A 373 -3.03 -26.62 -3.40
CA MET A 373 -4.11 -26.47 -4.37
C MET A 373 -4.37 -25.00 -4.63
N ILE A 374 -4.43 -24.62 -5.91
CA ILE A 374 -4.76 -23.25 -6.31
C ILE A 374 -6.21 -22.95 -5.93
N PRO A 375 -6.49 -21.85 -5.20
CA PRO A 375 -7.84 -21.50 -4.80
C PRO A 375 -8.67 -21.02 -5.99
N GLN A 376 -9.98 -21.23 -5.89
CA GLN A 376 -10.96 -20.77 -6.86
C GLN A 376 -11.19 -19.26 -6.74
N TYR A 377 -11.22 -18.58 -7.89
CA TYR A 377 -11.57 -17.17 -7.95
C TYR A 377 -13.08 -16.99 -7.98
N GLY A 378 -13.58 -16.17 -7.08
CA GLY A 378 -14.92 -15.66 -7.04
C GLY A 378 -14.92 -14.20 -6.59
N TYR A 379 -15.98 -13.49 -6.87
CA TYR A 379 -16.09 -12.08 -6.50
C TYR A 379 -17.50 -11.73 -6.08
N LEU A 380 -17.61 -10.66 -5.30
CA LEU A 380 -18.88 -10.07 -4.87
C LEU A 380 -19.14 -8.78 -5.64
N THR A 381 -20.41 -8.44 -5.74
CA THR A 381 -20.87 -7.20 -6.35
C THR A 381 -21.92 -6.55 -5.46
N LEU A 382 -22.33 -5.34 -5.80
CA LEU A 382 -23.34 -4.60 -5.07
C LEU A 382 -24.62 -5.43 -4.94
N ASN A 383 -25.28 -5.38 -3.78
CA ASN A 383 -26.44 -6.20 -3.47
C ASN A 383 -27.45 -5.46 -2.59
N ASP A 384 -28.67 -5.97 -2.61
CA ASP A 384 -29.72 -5.69 -1.62
C ASP A 384 -30.16 -7.01 -1.01
N GLY A 385 -29.74 -7.27 0.23
CA GLY A 385 -29.88 -8.60 0.82
C GLY A 385 -29.21 -9.67 -0.05
N SER A 386 -29.94 -10.70 -0.43
CA SER A 386 -29.49 -11.77 -1.32
C SER A 386 -29.75 -11.49 -2.81
N GLN A 387 -30.16 -10.29 -3.17
CA GLN A 387 -30.59 -9.91 -4.52
C GLN A 387 -29.57 -8.98 -5.18
N ALA A 388 -29.45 -9.10 -6.50
CA ALA A 388 -28.72 -8.15 -7.32
C ALA A 388 -29.51 -6.84 -7.48
N VAL A 389 -28.82 -5.77 -7.74
CA VAL A 389 -29.37 -4.45 -8.06
C VAL A 389 -28.89 -4.02 -9.46
N GLY A 390 -29.43 -2.91 -9.97
CA GLY A 390 -29.13 -2.46 -11.32
C GLY A 390 -27.65 -2.19 -11.60
N ARG A 391 -26.83 -1.91 -10.58
CA ARG A 391 -25.37 -1.67 -10.70
C ARG A 391 -24.53 -2.89 -10.38
N SER A 392 -25.13 -4.03 -10.10
CA SER A 392 -24.40 -5.29 -9.94
C SER A 392 -23.68 -5.63 -11.24
N SER A 393 -22.42 -5.98 -11.13
CA SER A 393 -21.56 -6.27 -12.28
C SER A 393 -21.32 -7.75 -12.44
N PHE A 394 -21.24 -8.20 -13.68
CA PHE A 394 -20.82 -9.56 -14.05
C PHE A 394 -19.60 -9.48 -14.94
N TYR A 395 -18.58 -10.28 -14.64
CA TYR A 395 -17.35 -10.38 -15.39
C TYR A 395 -17.17 -11.77 -15.95
N CYS A 396 -16.89 -11.86 -17.25
CA CYS A 396 -16.48 -13.08 -17.90
C CYS A 396 -14.97 -13.03 -18.14
N LEU A 397 -14.23 -13.91 -17.50
CA LEU A 397 -12.76 -13.89 -17.54
C LEU A 397 -12.22 -14.31 -18.91
N GLU A 398 -12.99 -15.04 -19.69
CA GLU A 398 -12.69 -15.36 -21.10
C GLU A 398 -12.73 -14.12 -22.02
N TYR A 399 -13.29 -13.02 -21.56
CA TYR A 399 -13.27 -11.74 -22.28
C TYR A 399 -11.92 -10.99 -22.16
N PHE A 400 -10.97 -11.56 -21.42
CA PHE A 400 -9.59 -11.09 -21.33
C PHE A 400 -8.71 -11.90 -22.28
N PRO A 401 -7.69 -11.30 -22.92
CA PRO A 401 -6.70 -12.06 -23.67
C PRO A 401 -5.89 -12.93 -22.70
N SER A 402 -5.81 -14.20 -23.01
CA SER A 402 -5.07 -15.18 -22.22
C SER A 402 -4.12 -15.99 -23.10
N GLN A 403 -3.08 -16.54 -22.50
CA GLN A 403 -2.20 -17.49 -23.15
C GLN A 403 -2.71 -18.90 -22.91
N MET A 404 -2.60 -19.74 -23.93
CA MET A 404 -2.88 -21.15 -23.84
C MET A 404 -1.56 -21.93 -23.82
N LEU A 405 -1.32 -22.62 -22.71
CA LEU A 405 -0.05 -23.29 -22.43
C LEU A 405 -0.24 -24.82 -22.44
N ARG A 406 0.64 -25.50 -23.12
CA ARG A 406 0.78 -26.97 -23.10
C ARG A 406 1.92 -27.40 -22.19
N THR A 407 2.07 -28.72 -22.01
CA THR A 407 3.28 -29.29 -21.42
C THR A 407 4.52 -28.79 -22.16
N GLY A 408 5.47 -28.26 -21.40
CA GLY A 408 6.71 -27.68 -21.95
C GLY A 408 6.68 -26.17 -22.15
N ASN A 409 5.52 -25.54 -22.17
CA ASN A 409 5.43 -24.09 -22.23
C ASN A 409 5.61 -23.44 -20.86
N ASN A 410 6.18 -22.24 -20.83
CA ASN A 410 6.32 -21.39 -19.64
C ASN A 410 5.45 -20.17 -19.76
N PHE A 411 5.09 -19.64 -18.59
CA PHE A 411 4.50 -18.32 -18.45
C PHE A 411 5.36 -17.50 -17.50
N GLN A 412 5.64 -16.26 -17.85
CA GLN A 412 6.40 -15.36 -16.99
C GLN A 412 5.87 -13.94 -17.14
N PHE A 413 6.00 -13.16 -16.05
CA PHE A 413 5.88 -11.71 -16.12
C PHE A 413 6.72 -11.06 -15.05
N SER A 414 7.02 -9.78 -15.24
CA SER A 414 7.71 -8.93 -14.29
C SER A 414 6.82 -7.79 -13.87
N TYR A 415 6.93 -7.40 -12.60
CA TYR A 415 6.19 -6.31 -12.01
C TYR A 415 7.13 -5.46 -11.17
N GLU A 416 7.04 -4.14 -11.28
CA GLU A 416 7.70 -3.21 -10.37
C GLU A 416 6.71 -2.69 -9.35
N PHE A 417 7.03 -2.86 -8.06
CA PHE A 417 6.23 -2.27 -6.98
C PHE A 417 6.29 -0.75 -7.07
N GLU A 418 5.16 -0.10 -6.85
CA GLU A 418 5.14 1.35 -6.69
C GLU A 418 6.01 1.77 -5.49
N ASN A 419 6.51 3.00 -5.54
CA ASN A 419 7.40 3.52 -4.52
C ASN A 419 6.62 3.78 -3.23
N VAL A 420 6.72 2.86 -2.27
CA VAL A 420 6.08 2.93 -0.96
C VAL A 420 7.10 3.30 0.11
N PRO A 421 6.67 3.88 1.24
CA PRO A 421 7.55 4.08 2.39
C PRO A 421 8.10 2.76 2.93
N PHE A 422 9.30 2.81 3.53
CA PHE A 422 9.83 1.67 4.28
C PHE A 422 8.90 1.29 5.43
N HIS A 423 8.70 -0.01 5.63
CA HIS A 423 8.12 -0.50 6.87
C HIS A 423 9.05 -0.19 8.04
N SER A 424 8.50 0.30 9.15
CA SER A 424 9.25 0.63 10.36
C SER A 424 9.46 -0.62 11.21
N SER A 425 10.59 -1.31 11.00
CA SER A 425 10.97 -2.52 11.74
C SER A 425 11.69 -2.19 13.05
N TYR A 426 11.19 -1.22 13.80
CA TYR A 426 11.78 -0.79 15.07
C TYR A 426 10.71 -0.33 16.04
N ALA A 427 11.06 -0.40 17.32
CA ALA A 427 10.34 0.28 18.39
C ALA A 427 11.10 1.54 18.81
N HIS A 428 10.46 2.43 19.52
CA HIS A 428 11.10 3.62 20.07
C HIS A 428 11.56 3.38 21.51
N SER A 429 12.70 3.95 21.88
CA SER A 429 13.27 3.87 23.23
C SER A 429 12.83 5.01 24.13
N GLN A 430 12.12 6.01 23.60
CA GLN A 430 11.46 7.08 24.35
C GLN A 430 9.95 6.96 24.15
N SER A 431 9.19 7.60 25.03
CA SER A 431 7.76 7.80 24.86
C SER A 431 7.46 9.26 24.47
N LEU A 432 6.41 9.44 23.70
CA LEU A 432 6.00 10.76 23.18
C LEU A 432 5.77 11.79 24.29
N ASP A 433 5.22 11.36 25.40
CA ASP A 433 4.91 12.22 26.55
C ASP A 433 6.11 12.56 27.43
N ARG A 434 7.30 12.06 27.11
CA ARG A 434 8.55 12.26 27.86
C ARG A 434 9.70 12.75 26.96
N LEU A 435 9.40 13.40 25.85
CA LEU A 435 10.41 14.02 24.98
C LEU A 435 10.82 15.41 25.49
N MET A 436 11.42 15.45 26.65
CA MET A 436 11.89 16.70 27.24
C MET A 436 13.22 16.48 27.99
N ASN A 437 13.88 17.58 28.32
CA ASN A 437 15.02 17.55 29.22
C ASN A 437 14.52 17.51 30.68
N PRO A 438 14.77 16.42 31.42
CA PRO A 438 14.27 16.26 32.78
C PRO A 438 15.04 17.11 33.83
N LEU A 439 16.02 17.89 33.42
CA LEU A 439 16.91 18.64 34.31
C LEU A 439 16.62 20.13 34.33
N ILE A 440 15.80 20.63 33.39
CA ILE A 440 15.60 22.08 33.18
C ILE A 440 14.12 22.38 33.07
N ASP A 441 13.67 23.49 33.72
CA ASP A 441 12.32 24.02 33.56
C ASP A 441 12.09 24.54 32.13
N GLN A 442 10.85 24.44 31.66
CA GLN A 442 10.41 25.13 30.46
C GLN A 442 10.30 26.66 30.77
N TYR A 443 10.40 27.48 29.73
CA TYR A 443 10.12 28.92 29.86
C TYR A 443 8.62 29.25 29.81
N LEU A 444 7.74 28.24 29.66
CA LEU A 444 6.31 28.37 29.65
C LEU A 444 5.72 28.09 31.03
N TYR A 445 4.70 28.87 31.36
CA TYR A 445 3.90 28.70 32.58
C TYR A 445 2.58 28.00 32.24
N TYR A 446 2.00 27.35 33.24
CA TYR A 446 0.66 26.79 33.16
C TYR A 446 -0.22 27.31 34.29
N LEU A 447 -1.53 27.28 34.11
CA LEU A 447 -2.50 27.64 35.15
C LEU A 447 -2.48 26.55 36.23
N SER A 448 -1.96 26.87 37.41
CA SER A 448 -1.78 25.90 38.50
C SER A 448 -2.90 25.96 39.55
N LYS A 449 -3.53 27.11 39.75
CA LYS A 449 -4.63 27.28 40.68
C LYS A 449 -5.64 28.29 40.18
N THR A 450 -6.93 28.00 40.38
CA THR A 450 -8.04 28.87 40.10
C THR A 450 -8.64 29.46 41.41
N ILE A 451 -8.33 28.83 42.54
CA ILE A 451 -8.73 29.25 43.89
C ILE A 451 -7.48 29.33 44.74
N ASN A 452 -7.31 30.44 45.48
CA ASN A 452 -6.21 30.65 46.40
C ASN A 452 -6.76 30.98 47.79
N GLY A 453 -6.55 30.11 48.77
CA GLY A 453 -6.98 30.26 50.14
C GLY A 453 -8.36 29.66 50.46
N SER A 454 -8.79 29.81 51.72
CA SER A 454 -10.10 29.36 52.19
C SER A 454 -11.04 30.55 52.34
N GLY A 455 -12.15 30.54 51.62
CA GLY A 455 -13.18 31.59 51.74
C GLY A 455 -13.63 32.16 50.40
N GLN A 456 -14.86 32.70 50.36
CA GLN A 456 -15.54 33.07 49.10
C GLN A 456 -14.87 34.21 48.31
N ASN A 457 -14.01 35.01 48.94
CA ASN A 457 -13.44 36.22 48.36
C ASN A 457 -11.95 36.11 48.00
N GLN A 458 -11.37 34.89 48.08
CA GLN A 458 -9.94 34.68 47.82
C GLN A 458 -9.69 33.86 46.58
N GLN A 459 -10.50 34.06 45.56
CA GLN A 459 -10.28 33.43 44.26
C GLN A 459 -9.26 34.24 43.46
N THR A 460 -8.21 33.61 43.03
CA THR A 460 -7.18 34.24 42.22
C THR A 460 -6.53 33.20 41.32
N LEU A 461 -6.22 33.60 40.10
CA LEU A 461 -5.48 32.76 39.19
C LEU A 461 -4.00 32.74 39.57
N LYS A 462 -3.44 31.55 39.70
CA LYS A 462 -1.99 31.33 39.89
C LYS A 462 -1.41 30.51 38.78
N PHE A 463 -0.23 30.87 38.38
CA PHE A 463 0.52 30.24 37.31
C PHE A 463 1.82 29.70 37.89
N SER A 464 2.25 28.55 37.35
CA SER A 464 3.50 27.92 37.72
C SER A 464 4.30 27.54 36.49
N VAL A 465 5.60 27.51 36.64
CA VAL A 465 6.50 27.03 35.59
C VAL A 465 6.34 25.53 35.45
N ALA A 466 6.26 25.07 34.22
CA ALA A 466 6.32 23.65 33.89
C ALA A 466 7.77 23.15 33.91
N GLY A 467 8.04 22.09 34.65
CA GLY A 467 9.40 21.60 34.80
C GLY A 467 9.49 20.13 35.18
N PRO A 468 10.67 19.70 35.65
CA PRO A 468 10.95 18.28 35.95
C PRO A 468 10.05 17.65 37.02
N SER A 469 9.55 18.43 37.94
CA SER A 469 8.67 17.94 39.04
C SER A 469 7.22 17.72 38.61
N ASN A 470 6.82 18.23 37.44
CA ASN A 470 5.43 18.22 36.98
C ASN A 470 5.35 18.02 35.47
N MET A 471 5.99 16.98 34.98
CA MET A 471 6.09 16.68 33.54
C MET A 471 4.75 16.56 32.82
N ALA A 472 3.68 16.17 33.55
CA ALA A 472 2.34 16.05 32.99
C ALA A 472 1.77 17.34 32.42
N VAL A 473 2.18 18.50 32.96
CA VAL A 473 1.69 19.84 32.56
C VAL A 473 2.63 20.57 31.62
N GLN A 474 3.75 19.97 31.24
CA GLN A 474 4.68 20.58 30.28
C GLN A 474 4.02 20.75 28.92
N GLY A 475 4.37 21.84 28.22
CA GLY A 475 3.97 22.05 26.83
C GLY A 475 4.61 21.03 25.91
N ARG A 476 3.84 20.51 24.96
CA ARG A 476 4.27 19.52 23.97
C ARG A 476 3.83 19.93 22.57
N ASN A 477 4.64 19.58 21.58
CA ASN A 477 4.36 19.91 20.19
C ASN A 477 3.54 18.81 19.45
N TYR A 478 3.57 17.56 19.94
CA TYR A 478 2.97 16.41 19.29
C TYR A 478 2.12 15.60 20.28
N ILE A 479 1.09 14.97 19.76
CA ILE A 479 0.12 14.18 20.50
C ILE A 479 0.02 12.77 19.90
N PRO A 480 -0.52 11.79 20.66
CA PRO A 480 -0.70 10.43 20.16
C PRO A 480 -1.61 10.37 18.92
N GLY A 481 -1.44 9.31 18.13
CA GLY A 481 -2.23 9.04 16.95
C GLY A 481 -3.71 8.77 17.23
N PRO A 482 -4.51 8.56 16.15
CA PRO A 482 -5.96 8.35 16.27
C PRO A 482 -6.31 7.05 16.99
N SER A 483 -7.52 7.00 17.58
CA SER A 483 -7.99 5.85 18.34
C SER A 483 -9.44 5.48 18.03
N TYR A 484 -9.73 4.20 18.19
CA TYR A 484 -11.08 3.63 18.16
C TYR A 484 -11.12 2.53 19.22
N ARG A 485 -11.76 2.80 20.36
CA ARG A 485 -11.65 1.94 21.54
C ARG A 485 -12.24 0.56 21.31
N GLN A 486 -11.52 -0.46 21.78
CA GLN A 486 -11.90 -1.87 21.75
C GLN A 486 -12.20 -2.37 23.17
N GLN A 487 -13.03 -3.40 23.27
CA GLN A 487 -13.27 -4.07 24.54
C GLN A 487 -12.02 -4.83 24.99
N ARG A 488 -11.71 -4.72 26.27
CA ARG A 488 -10.60 -5.47 26.89
C ARG A 488 -11.03 -6.90 27.20
N VAL A 489 -10.22 -7.87 26.80
CA VAL A 489 -10.41 -9.28 27.10
C VAL A 489 -9.17 -9.78 27.85
N SER A 490 -9.39 -10.58 28.89
CA SER A 490 -8.30 -11.24 29.63
C SER A 490 -8.07 -12.65 29.10
N THR A 491 -6.81 -13.05 28.97
CA THR A 491 -6.43 -14.45 28.71
C THR A 491 -6.73 -15.36 29.89
N THR A 492 -6.87 -14.79 31.10
CA THR A 492 -7.38 -15.50 32.28
C THR A 492 -8.90 -15.43 32.26
N VAL A 493 -9.54 -16.52 31.86
CA VAL A 493 -10.99 -16.60 31.60
C VAL A 493 -11.84 -16.14 32.80
N THR A 494 -11.42 -16.43 34.02
CA THR A 494 -12.13 -16.03 35.24
C THR A 494 -12.16 -14.53 35.51
N GLN A 495 -11.29 -13.76 34.83
CA GLN A 495 -11.28 -12.29 34.92
C GLN A 495 -12.24 -11.64 33.93
N ASN A 496 -12.83 -12.39 33.03
CA ASN A 496 -13.85 -11.90 32.12
C ASN A 496 -15.24 -12.06 32.71
N ASN A 497 -16.19 -11.27 32.22
CA ASN A 497 -17.59 -11.44 32.61
C ASN A 497 -18.08 -12.84 32.17
N ASN A 498 -18.96 -13.45 32.97
CA ASN A 498 -19.53 -14.76 32.67
C ASN A 498 -20.66 -14.76 31.63
N SER A 499 -21.08 -13.57 31.18
CA SER A 499 -22.00 -13.43 30.05
C SER A 499 -21.23 -13.32 28.75
N GLU A 500 -21.79 -13.86 27.66
CA GLU A 500 -21.20 -13.75 26.33
C GLU A 500 -21.14 -12.29 25.85
N PHE A 501 -19.98 -11.80 25.50
CA PHE A 501 -19.78 -10.41 25.05
C PHE A 501 -18.97 -10.27 23.74
N ALA A 502 -18.56 -11.36 23.11
CA ALA A 502 -17.70 -11.30 21.93
C ALA A 502 -18.32 -10.53 20.75
N TRP A 503 -19.61 -10.68 20.50
CA TRP A 503 -20.32 -9.91 19.51
C TRP A 503 -21.01 -8.67 20.10
N PRO A 504 -21.81 -8.78 21.19
CA PRO A 504 -22.50 -7.63 21.77
C PRO A 504 -21.56 -6.54 22.30
N GLY A 505 -20.37 -6.91 22.77
CA GLY A 505 -19.36 -5.98 23.30
C GLY A 505 -18.33 -5.50 22.29
N ALA A 506 -18.43 -5.90 21.04
CA ALA A 506 -17.45 -5.58 20.02
C ALA A 506 -17.65 -4.19 19.43
N SER A 507 -16.54 -3.53 19.11
CA SER A 507 -16.55 -2.32 18.29
C SER A 507 -16.81 -2.68 16.83
N SER A 508 -17.61 -1.86 16.15
CA SER A 508 -18.06 -2.11 14.78
C SER A 508 -18.11 -0.81 13.98
N TRP A 509 -18.29 -0.97 12.69
CA TRP A 509 -18.66 0.11 11.77
C TRP A 509 -19.81 -0.36 10.88
N ALA A 510 -20.53 0.57 10.31
CA ALA A 510 -21.71 0.25 9.49
C ALA A 510 -21.60 0.92 8.12
N LEU A 511 -22.03 0.21 7.10
CA LEU A 511 -22.10 0.68 5.72
C LEU A 511 -23.40 0.18 5.09
N ASN A 512 -24.20 1.08 4.55
CA ASN A 512 -25.47 0.74 3.90
C ASN A 512 -26.38 -0.14 4.78
N GLY A 513 -26.48 0.18 6.09
CA GLY A 513 -27.31 -0.56 7.05
C GLY A 513 -26.78 -1.93 7.47
N ARG A 514 -25.53 -2.27 7.11
CA ARG A 514 -24.87 -3.53 7.51
C ARG A 514 -23.71 -3.24 8.44
N ASN A 515 -23.62 -4.00 9.52
CA ASN A 515 -22.54 -3.87 10.49
C ASN A 515 -21.38 -4.81 10.15
N SER A 516 -20.17 -4.32 10.35
CA SER A 516 -18.94 -5.11 10.26
C SER A 516 -18.14 -4.93 11.53
N LEU A 517 -17.46 -5.97 11.96
CA LEU A 517 -16.57 -5.93 13.10
C LEU A 517 -15.38 -5.00 12.81
N MET A 518 -15.01 -4.15 13.78
CA MET A 518 -13.77 -3.38 13.70
C MET A 518 -12.58 -4.34 13.97
N ASN A 519 -12.18 -5.07 12.94
CA ASN A 519 -11.17 -6.13 13.03
C ASN A 519 -10.14 -6.01 11.88
N PRO A 520 -8.86 -5.70 12.19
CA PRO A 520 -8.33 -5.38 13.51
C PRO A 520 -8.56 -3.92 13.94
N GLY A 521 -9.02 -3.06 13.04
CA GLY A 521 -9.17 -1.63 13.28
C GLY A 521 -7.86 -0.85 13.21
N PRO A 522 -7.86 0.43 13.60
CA PRO A 522 -6.67 1.27 13.59
C PRO A 522 -5.54 0.71 14.44
N ALA A 523 -4.30 1.04 14.08
CA ALA A 523 -3.11 0.66 14.85
C ALA A 523 -3.12 1.34 16.22
N MET A 524 -3.22 0.53 17.27
CA MET A 524 -3.19 0.94 18.67
C MET A 524 -2.42 -0.10 19.48
N ALA A 525 -1.84 0.32 20.60
CA ALA A 525 -1.16 -0.62 21.49
C ALA A 525 -2.15 -1.62 22.08
N SER A 526 -1.77 -2.88 22.16
CA SER A 526 -2.67 -3.95 22.62
C SER A 526 -3.01 -3.86 24.09
N HIS A 527 -2.07 -3.42 24.91
CA HIS A 527 -2.23 -3.27 26.37
C HIS A 527 -1.25 -2.24 26.92
N LYS A 528 -1.47 -1.83 28.16
CA LYS A 528 -0.52 -1.03 28.92
C LYS A 528 0.72 -1.86 29.30
N GLU A 529 1.81 -1.17 29.64
CA GLU A 529 3.04 -1.82 30.13
C GLU A 529 2.75 -2.76 31.32
N GLY A 530 3.26 -3.98 31.24
CA GLY A 530 3.12 -4.97 32.32
C GLY A 530 1.75 -5.66 32.40
N GLU A 531 0.83 -5.41 31.49
CA GLU A 531 -0.53 -5.97 31.46
C GLU A 531 -0.76 -6.89 30.27
N ASP A 532 0.19 -7.70 29.92
CA ASP A 532 0.20 -8.60 28.75
C ASP A 532 -0.88 -9.69 28.75
N ARG A 533 -1.55 -9.90 29.90
CA ARG A 533 -2.71 -10.80 30.00
C ARG A 533 -3.96 -10.25 29.30
N PHE A 534 -4.00 -8.98 29.00
CA PHE A 534 -5.12 -8.35 28.31
C PHE A 534 -4.83 -8.18 26.82
N PHE A 535 -5.88 -8.29 26.02
CA PHE A 535 -5.83 -7.99 24.59
C PHE A 535 -7.15 -7.38 24.14
N PRO A 536 -7.16 -6.59 23.05
CA PRO A 536 -8.40 -6.05 22.50
C PRO A 536 -9.22 -7.14 21.81
N LEU A 537 -10.53 -7.13 21.99
CA LEU A 537 -11.46 -8.16 21.53
C LEU A 537 -11.30 -8.50 20.05
N SER A 538 -11.27 -7.49 19.18
CA SER A 538 -11.12 -7.64 17.74
C SER A 538 -9.97 -6.80 17.16
N GLY A 539 -9.07 -6.31 18.01
CA GLY A 539 -7.99 -5.40 17.62
C GLY A 539 -6.65 -6.08 17.36
N SER A 540 -6.59 -7.39 17.32
CA SER A 540 -5.36 -8.16 17.10
C SER A 540 -5.49 -9.06 15.89
N LEU A 541 -4.38 -9.26 15.17
CA LEU A 541 -4.28 -10.35 14.21
C LEU A 541 -4.11 -11.66 14.99
N ILE A 542 -4.90 -12.67 14.66
CA ILE A 542 -4.88 -13.96 15.33
C ILE A 542 -4.62 -15.03 14.27
N PHE A 543 -3.49 -15.71 14.39
CA PHE A 543 -3.12 -16.81 13.48
C PHE A 543 -3.48 -18.14 14.09
N GLY A 544 -4.01 -19.06 13.27
CA GLY A 544 -4.20 -20.46 13.69
C GLY A 544 -2.89 -21.22 13.68
N LYS A 545 -2.72 -22.12 14.64
CA LYS A 545 -1.64 -23.11 14.60
C LYS A 545 -1.92 -24.17 13.55
N GLN A 546 -0.88 -24.89 13.14
CA GLN A 546 -1.03 -26.00 12.18
C GLN A 546 -2.04 -27.04 12.68
N GLY A 547 -2.97 -27.43 11.80
CA GLY A 547 -3.99 -28.41 12.12
C GLY A 547 -5.15 -27.90 12.98
N THR A 548 -5.24 -26.59 13.18
CA THR A 548 -6.35 -25.98 13.91
C THR A 548 -7.65 -26.10 13.14
N GLY A 549 -8.74 -26.45 13.85
CA GLY A 549 -10.08 -26.50 13.31
C GLY A 549 -10.62 -25.13 12.92
N ARG A 550 -11.86 -25.10 12.44
CA ARG A 550 -12.48 -23.90 11.88
C ARG A 550 -13.25 -23.07 12.90
N ASP A 551 -14.12 -23.72 13.68
CA ASP A 551 -15.11 -23.02 14.52
C ASP A 551 -14.86 -23.31 16.00
N ASN A 552 -14.96 -22.26 16.83
CA ASN A 552 -14.92 -22.35 18.30
C ASN A 552 -13.72 -23.16 18.83
N VAL A 553 -12.54 -22.84 18.33
CA VAL A 553 -11.31 -23.50 18.75
C VAL A 553 -10.81 -22.92 20.08
N ASP A 554 -10.12 -23.74 20.87
CA ASP A 554 -9.54 -23.31 22.14
C ASP A 554 -8.38 -22.31 21.94
N ALA A 555 -8.12 -21.50 22.96
CA ALA A 555 -7.10 -20.45 22.91
C ALA A 555 -5.68 -20.99 22.65
N ASP A 556 -5.38 -22.23 23.04
CA ASP A 556 -4.10 -22.89 22.79
C ASP A 556 -3.91 -23.30 21.31
N LYS A 557 -4.96 -23.23 20.48
CA LYS A 557 -4.94 -23.54 19.05
C LYS A 557 -4.65 -22.31 18.18
N VAL A 558 -4.61 -21.13 18.75
CA VAL A 558 -4.39 -19.88 18.04
C VAL A 558 -3.24 -19.08 18.66
N MET A 559 -2.71 -18.14 17.89
CA MET A 559 -1.62 -17.26 18.30
C MET A 559 -2.10 -15.83 18.20
N ILE A 560 -2.33 -15.18 19.33
CA ILE A 560 -2.77 -13.80 19.42
C ILE A 560 -1.53 -12.92 19.32
N THR A 561 -1.50 -12.04 18.31
CA THR A 561 -0.41 -11.07 18.14
C THR A 561 -0.54 -9.93 19.13
N ASN A 562 0.56 -9.27 19.42
CA ASN A 562 0.67 -8.22 20.41
C ASN A 562 1.39 -7.01 19.79
N GLU A 563 0.71 -5.86 19.73
CA GLU A 563 1.23 -4.59 19.22
C GLU A 563 1.70 -3.67 20.38
N GLU A 564 2.34 -4.23 21.42
CA GLU A 564 2.76 -3.41 22.57
C GLU A 564 3.85 -2.40 22.23
N GLU A 565 4.67 -2.65 21.22
CA GLU A 565 5.82 -1.82 20.86
C GLU A 565 5.43 -0.40 20.44
N ILE A 566 4.22 -0.21 19.94
CA ILE A 566 3.74 1.11 19.52
C ILE A 566 3.12 1.95 20.65
N LYS A 567 3.12 1.46 21.89
CA LYS A 567 2.64 2.21 23.06
C LYS A 567 3.38 3.52 23.30
N THR A 568 4.53 3.69 22.66
CA THR A 568 5.35 4.91 22.78
C THR A 568 4.75 6.11 22.06
N THR A 569 3.93 5.90 21.04
CA THR A 569 3.31 6.95 20.22
C THR A 569 1.81 6.79 20.03
N ASN A 570 1.29 5.57 20.12
CA ASN A 570 -0.11 5.29 19.86
C ASN A 570 -0.90 5.11 21.16
N PRO A 571 -2.20 5.44 21.15
CA PRO A 571 -3.09 5.12 22.26
C PRO A 571 -3.18 3.60 22.49
N VAL A 572 -3.54 3.21 23.71
CA VAL A 572 -3.87 1.81 24.02
C VAL A 572 -5.29 1.53 23.54
N ALA A 573 -5.47 0.41 22.85
CA ALA A 573 -6.71 0.05 22.18
C ALA A 573 -7.92 -0.06 23.13
N THR A 574 -7.68 -0.46 24.37
CA THR A 574 -8.73 -0.73 25.36
C THR A 574 -8.95 0.42 26.34
N GLU A 575 -8.29 1.55 26.12
CA GLU A 575 -8.36 2.73 27.00
C GLU A 575 -8.92 3.94 26.24
N SER A 576 -9.42 4.92 26.99
CA SER A 576 -9.83 6.21 26.44
C SER A 576 -8.63 6.97 25.89
N TYR A 577 -8.84 7.76 24.84
CA TYR A 577 -7.78 8.63 24.30
C TYR A 577 -7.32 9.68 25.32
N GLY A 578 -8.26 10.23 26.06
CA GLY A 578 -8.04 11.25 27.08
C GLY A 578 -9.36 11.80 27.56
N GLN A 579 -9.35 13.05 28.04
CA GLN A 579 -10.52 13.77 28.52
C GLN A 579 -10.66 15.11 27.81
N VAL A 580 -11.91 15.52 27.59
CA VAL A 580 -12.29 16.84 27.07
C VAL A 580 -13.23 17.55 28.01
N ALA A 581 -13.22 18.88 27.98
CA ALA A 581 -14.25 19.68 28.66
C ALA A 581 -15.62 19.43 27.99
N THR A 582 -16.67 19.29 28.81
CA THR A 582 -18.04 19.05 28.33
C THR A 582 -18.98 20.23 28.62
N ASN A 583 -18.51 21.24 29.29
CA ASN A 583 -19.27 22.46 29.54
C ASN A 583 -18.33 23.68 29.67
N HIS A 584 -18.92 24.85 29.74
CA HIS A 584 -18.25 26.05 30.29
C HIS A 584 -18.45 26.08 31.78
N GLN A 585 -17.36 26.17 32.55
CA GLN A 585 -17.49 26.53 33.99
C GLN A 585 -17.92 27.98 34.12
N SER A 586 -18.64 28.28 35.18
CA SER A 586 -19.08 29.61 35.52
C SER A 586 -19.25 29.75 37.03
N ALA A 587 -19.68 30.94 37.50
CA ALA A 587 -20.02 31.10 38.92
C ALA A 587 -21.14 30.15 39.39
N GLN A 588 -22.01 29.68 38.47
CA GLN A 588 -23.13 28.79 38.74
C GLN A 588 -22.88 27.33 38.37
N ALA A 589 -21.87 27.03 37.54
CA ALA A 589 -21.62 25.70 37.02
C ALA A 589 -20.17 25.25 37.23
N GLN A 590 -19.98 24.09 37.83
CA GLN A 590 -18.68 23.46 38.00
C GLN A 590 -18.13 23.01 36.63
N ALA A 591 -16.81 22.99 36.52
CA ALA A 591 -16.15 22.41 35.35
C ALA A 591 -16.44 20.91 35.25
N GLN A 592 -16.80 20.43 34.05
CA GLN A 592 -17.06 19.04 33.76
C GLN A 592 -16.16 18.56 32.64
N THR A 593 -15.76 17.30 32.72
CA THR A 593 -14.98 16.62 31.69
C THR A 593 -15.63 15.29 31.31
N GLY A 594 -15.35 14.81 30.13
CA GLY A 594 -15.78 13.50 29.64
C GLY A 594 -14.65 12.77 28.93
N ALA A 595 -14.66 11.46 29.03
CA ALA A 595 -13.67 10.63 28.34
C ALA A 595 -13.92 10.61 26.83
N VAL A 596 -12.82 10.62 26.06
CA VAL A 596 -12.84 10.47 24.60
C VAL A 596 -12.59 9.00 24.27
N GLN A 597 -13.61 8.33 23.71
CA GLN A 597 -13.55 6.90 23.39
C GLN A 597 -12.97 6.63 22.01
N ASN A 598 -13.18 7.54 21.07
CA ASN A 598 -12.62 7.49 19.74
C ASN A 598 -12.15 8.88 19.35
N GLN A 599 -10.97 8.95 18.77
CA GLN A 599 -10.37 10.19 18.33
C GLN A 599 -9.98 10.07 16.85
N GLY A 600 -10.55 10.93 16.03
CA GLY A 600 -10.14 11.09 14.64
C GLY A 600 -8.79 11.79 14.51
N ALA A 601 -8.28 11.91 13.31
CA ALA A 601 -7.01 12.57 13.03
C ALA A 601 -7.07 14.07 13.38
N LEU A 602 -6.03 14.54 14.08
CA LEU A 602 -5.82 15.95 14.42
C LEU A 602 -4.42 16.38 13.98
N PRO A 603 -4.20 17.69 13.71
CA PRO A 603 -2.85 18.22 13.55
C PRO A 603 -1.99 17.96 14.78
N GLY A 604 -0.73 17.62 14.55
CA GLY A 604 0.21 17.29 15.64
C GLY A 604 0.19 15.86 16.11
N MET A 605 -0.64 15.01 15.52
CA MET A 605 -0.59 13.57 15.76
C MET A 605 0.61 12.93 15.11
N VAL A 606 1.24 12.01 15.84
CA VAL A 606 2.28 11.10 15.35
C VAL A 606 1.94 9.68 15.79
N TRP A 607 2.32 8.70 14.96
CA TRP A 607 2.00 7.30 15.25
C TRP A 607 2.95 6.35 14.51
N GLN A 608 2.95 5.10 14.92
CA GLN A 608 3.48 3.98 14.16
C GLN A 608 2.33 3.12 13.62
N ASP A 609 2.51 2.59 12.41
CA ASP A 609 1.56 1.66 11.81
C ASP A 609 1.64 0.28 12.45
N ARG A 610 0.63 -0.55 12.19
CA ARG A 610 0.63 -1.94 12.64
C ARG A 610 1.84 -2.68 12.07
N ASP A 611 2.47 -3.50 12.92
CA ASP A 611 3.59 -4.35 12.54
C ASP A 611 3.16 -5.41 11.52
N VAL A 612 4.12 -5.92 10.78
CA VAL A 612 3.98 -7.09 9.93
C VAL A 612 4.55 -8.32 10.63
N TYR A 613 4.02 -9.47 10.26
CA TYR A 613 4.42 -10.77 10.82
C TYR A 613 4.88 -11.70 9.72
N LEU A 614 5.76 -12.62 10.03
CA LEU A 614 6.19 -13.67 9.09
C LEU A 614 4.97 -14.37 8.45
N GLN A 615 3.94 -14.63 9.23
CA GLN A 615 2.72 -15.30 8.81
C GLN A 615 1.69 -14.35 8.18
N GLY A 616 1.93 -13.05 8.22
CA GLY A 616 0.97 -12.02 7.81
C GLY A 616 1.08 -11.61 6.36
N PRO A 617 0.16 -10.74 5.91
CA PRO A 617 0.13 -10.23 4.54
C PRO A 617 1.28 -9.25 4.26
N ILE A 618 1.67 -9.12 2.99
CA ILE A 618 2.68 -8.17 2.52
C ILE A 618 2.04 -6.85 2.10
N TRP A 619 1.02 -6.91 1.26
CA TRP A 619 0.36 -5.72 0.70
C TRP A 619 -1.16 -5.82 0.76
N ALA A 620 -1.80 -4.67 0.54
CA ALA A 620 -3.21 -4.58 0.21
C ALA A 620 -3.40 -3.57 -0.92
N LYS A 621 -4.44 -3.77 -1.73
CA LYS A 621 -4.85 -2.78 -2.72
C LYS A 621 -5.64 -1.69 -2.04
N ILE A 622 -5.22 -0.44 -2.22
CA ILE A 622 -6.00 0.72 -1.80
C ILE A 622 -7.26 0.77 -2.68
N PRO A 623 -8.47 0.78 -2.09
CA PRO A 623 -9.69 0.90 -2.88
C PRO A 623 -9.68 2.14 -3.76
N HIS A 624 -10.12 2.01 -5.00
CA HIS A 624 -10.19 3.13 -5.93
C HIS A 624 -11.38 4.03 -5.58
N THR A 625 -11.08 5.14 -4.89
CA THR A 625 -12.05 6.14 -4.44
C THR A 625 -11.51 7.55 -4.70
N ASP A 626 -12.33 8.57 -4.49
CA ASP A 626 -11.91 9.96 -4.66
C ASP A 626 -10.85 10.40 -3.65
N GLY A 627 -10.87 9.86 -2.43
CA GLY A 627 -9.92 10.22 -1.38
C GLY A 627 -9.70 9.11 -0.37
N ASN A 628 -8.59 9.20 0.34
CA ASN A 628 -8.24 8.34 1.47
C ASN A 628 -7.35 9.12 2.44
N PHE A 629 -7.29 8.64 3.67
CA PHE A 629 -6.39 9.18 4.69
C PHE A 629 -5.46 8.06 5.16
N HIS A 630 -4.14 8.30 5.09
CA HIS A 630 -3.08 7.37 5.51
C HIS A 630 -3.37 5.93 5.06
N PRO A 631 -3.10 5.58 3.80
CA PRO A 631 -3.61 4.35 3.18
C PRO A 631 -2.85 3.08 3.57
N SER A 632 -2.13 3.10 4.70
CA SER A 632 -1.51 1.90 5.26
C SER A 632 -2.58 0.88 5.66
N PRO A 633 -2.46 -0.39 5.25
CA PRO A 633 -3.47 -1.39 5.55
C PRO A 633 -3.64 -1.60 7.05
N LEU A 634 -4.87 -1.72 7.51
CA LEU A 634 -5.15 -1.97 8.93
C LEU A 634 -4.62 -3.34 9.40
N MET A 635 -4.55 -4.34 8.52
CA MET A 635 -3.93 -5.63 8.82
C MET A 635 -2.40 -5.61 8.75
N GLY A 636 -1.80 -4.48 8.50
CA GLY A 636 -0.34 -4.31 8.33
C GLY A 636 0.13 -4.55 6.90
N GLY A 637 1.33 -4.09 6.59
CA GLY A 637 1.93 -4.23 5.28
C GLY A 637 1.96 -2.94 4.47
N PHE A 638 2.09 -3.08 3.16
CA PHE A 638 2.24 -1.97 2.22
C PHE A 638 0.92 -1.69 1.51
N GLY A 639 0.40 -0.47 1.62
CA GLY A 639 -0.74 -0.01 0.85
C GLY A 639 -0.29 0.43 -0.54
N MET A 640 -0.95 -0.08 -1.59
CA MET A 640 -0.61 0.22 -2.97
C MET A 640 -1.88 0.45 -3.78
N LYS A 641 -1.85 1.47 -4.65
CA LYS A 641 -2.93 1.68 -5.63
C LYS A 641 -2.88 0.63 -6.73
N HIS A 642 -1.67 0.20 -7.11
CA HIS A 642 -1.40 -0.77 -8.14
C HIS A 642 -0.49 -1.88 -7.60
N PRO A 643 -1.01 -2.78 -6.76
CA PRO A 643 -0.25 -3.88 -6.19
C PRO A 643 0.06 -4.94 -7.26
N PRO A 644 0.79 -6.02 -6.95
CA PRO A 644 0.93 -7.12 -7.88
C PRO A 644 -0.41 -7.54 -8.48
N PRO A 645 -0.52 -7.62 -9.82
CA PRO A 645 -1.78 -7.97 -10.46
C PRO A 645 -2.20 -9.40 -10.14
N GLN A 646 -3.48 -9.69 -10.23
CA GLN A 646 -3.99 -11.03 -10.10
C GLN A 646 -3.60 -11.88 -11.30
N ILE A 647 -3.15 -13.10 -11.06
CA ILE A 647 -2.76 -14.07 -12.08
C ILE A 647 -3.81 -15.17 -12.04
N LEU A 648 -4.54 -15.33 -13.12
CA LEU A 648 -5.69 -16.20 -13.25
C LEU A 648 -5.38 -17.35 -14.17
N ILE A 649 -5.75 -18.56 -13.77
CA ILE A 649 -5.45 -19.80 -14.45
C ILE A 649 -6.66 -20.72 -14.46
N LYS A 650 -6.85 -21.43 -15.57
CA LYS A 650 -7.88 -22.46 -15.64
C LYS A 650 -7.50 -23.56 -16.63
N ASN A 651 -8.01 -24.77 -16.42
CA ASN A 651 -7.93 -25.83 -17.41
C ASN A 651 -8.86 -25.53 -18.58
N THR A 652 -8.38 -25.65 -19.81
CA THR A 652 -9.20 -25.44 -21.00
C THR A 652 -10.18 -26.59 -21.16
N PRO A 653 -11.49 -26.35 -21.38
CA PRO A 653 -12.46 -27.39 -21.53
C PRO A 653 -12.25 -28.19 -22.85
N VAL A 654 -12.41 -29.50 -22.76
CA VAL A 654 -12.35 -30.41 -23.93
C VAL A 654 -13.65 -31.21 -23.94
N PRO A 655 -14.46 -31.14 -25.02
CA PRO A 655 -15.67 -31.96 -25.13
C PRO A 655 -15.37 -33.46 -25.00
N ALA A 656 -16.14 -34.17 -24.20
CA ALA A 656 -15.92 -35.60 -23.96
C ALA A 656 -16.50 -36.48 -25.08
N ASP A 657 -17.71 -36.16 -25.52
CA ASP A 657 -18.42 -36.91 -26.52
C ASP A 657 -18.38 -36.21 -27.88
N PRO A 658 -18.07 -36.91 -28.99
CA PRO A 658 -18.13 -36.30 -30.29
C PRO A 658 -19.58 -35.95 -30.65
N PRO A 659 -19.85 -34.71 -31.11
CA PRO A 659 -21.17 -34.36 -31.56
C PRO A 659 -21.54 -35.14 -32.83
N THR A 660 -22.70 -35.78 -32.82
CA THR A 660 -23.20 -36.58 -33.95
C THR A 660 -24.27 -35.88 -34.77
N ALA A 661 -24.90 -34.83 -34.20
CA ALA A 661 -25.87 -33.98 -34.85
C ALA A 661 -25.83 -32.58 -34.24
N PHE A 662 -26.31 -31.60 -34.99
CA PHE A 662 -26.44 -30.24 -34.49
C PHE A 662 -27.46 -30.21 -33.32
N ASN A 663 -27.03 -29.62 -32.20
CA ASN A 663 -27.86 -29.27 -31.07
C ASN A 663 -27.66 -27.79 -30.75
N LYS A 664 -28.73 -27.04 -30.60
CA LYS A 664 -28.70 -25.61 -30.26
C LYS A 664 -28.26 -25.35 -28.80
N ASP A 665 -28.32 -26.37 -27.97
CA ASP A 665 -27.95 -26.23 -26.55
C ASP A 665 -26.42 -26.30 -26.40
N LYS A 666 -25.89 -25.66 -25.39
CA LYS A 666 -24.46 -25.71 -25.08
C LYS A 666 -24.03 -27.14 -24.71
N LEU A 667 -22.82 -27.51 -25.09
CA LEU A 667 -22.22 -28.77 -24.65
C LEU A 667 -21.84 -28.65 -23.16
N ASN A 668 -22.10 -29.69 -22.39
CA ASN A 668 -21.86 -29.74 -20.94
C ASN A 668 -21.13 -31.00 -20.47
N SER A 669 -20.68 -31.83 -21.40
CA SER A 669 -19.86 -33.01 -21.12
C SER A 669 -18.43 -32.76 -21.52
N PHE A 670 -17.51 -32.86 -20.56
CA PHE A 670 -16.10 -32.56 -20.74
C PHE A 670 -15.23 -33.71 -20.25
N ILE A 671 -14.05 -33.84 -20.82
CA ILE A 671 -13.00 -34.72 -20.31
C ILE A 671 -12.66 -34.27 -18.90
N THR A 672 -12.63 -35.19 -17.95
CA THR A 672 -12.23 -34.91 -16.55
C THR A 672 -10.72 -34.76 -16.51
N GLN A 673 -10.25 -33.60 -16.11
CA GLN A 673 -8.81 -33.31 -16.08
C GLN A 673 -8.47 -32.36 -14.94
N TYR A 674 -7.21 -32.40 -14.51
CA TYR A 674 -6.58 -31.43 -13.63
C TYR A 674 -5.19 -31.10 -14.16
N SER A 675 -4.61 -30.02 -13.71
CA SER A 675 -3.25 -29.67 -14.05
C SER A 675 -2.38 -29.52 -12.80
N THR A 676 -1.09 -29.66 -13.01
CA THR A 676 -0.07 -29.45 -11.99
C THR A 676 1.15 -28.80 -12.63
N GLY A 677 1.99 -28.20 -11.83
CA GLY A 677 3.22 -27.55 -12.27
C GLY A 677 3.97 -26.93 -11.12
N GLN A 678 4.96 -26.14 -11.45
CA GLN A 678 5.69 -25.34 -10.49
C GLN A 678 5.42 -23.87 -10.73
N VAL A 679 5.50 -23.11 -9.63
CA VAL A 679 5.46 -21.65 -9.62
C VAL A 679 6.70 -21.15 -8.92
N SER A 680 7.36 -20.14 -9.49
CA SER A 680 8.48 -19.46 -8.89
C SER A 680 8.17 -17.97 -8.78
N VAL A 681 8.37 -17.42 -7.59
CA VAL A 681 8.20 -16.00 -7.30
C VAL A 681 9.51 -15.47 -6.75
N GLU A 682 10.09 -14.50 -7.43
CA GLU A 682 11.29 -13.80 -7.01
C GLU A 682 10.93 -12.36 -6.65
N ILE A 683 11.32 -11.92 -5.47
CA ILE A 683 11.09 -10.54 -5.03
C ILE A 683 12.43 -9.94 -4.58
N GLU A 684 12.73 -8.75 -5.10
CA GLU A 684 13.81 -7.90 -4.61
C GLU A 684 13.26 -6.97 -3.53
N TRP A 685 13.90 -7.01 -2.34
CA TRP A 685 13.56 -6.18 -1.20
C TRP A 685 14.66 -5.17 -0.94
N GLU A 686 14.31 -3.91 -0.84
CA GLU A 686 15.22 -2.84 -0.46
C GLU A 686 15.26 -2.73 1.07
N LEU A 687 16.48 -2.58 1.62
CA LEU A 687 16.72 -2.61 3.06
C LEU A 687 17.19 -1.24 3.57
N GLN A 688 16.73 -0.88 4.76
CA GLN A 688 17.24 0.25 5.53
C GLN A 688 18.01 -0.31 6.73
N LYS A 689 19.33 -0.30 6.64
CA LYS A 689 20.19 -0.84 7.72
C LYS A 689 20.12 0.04 8.96
N GLU A 690 20.18 -0.58 10.12
CA GLU A 690 20.33 0.14 11.38
C GLU A 690 21.71 0.77 11.50
N ASN A 691 21.77 1.95 12.09
CA ASN A 691 23.01 2.67 12.37
C ASN A 691 22.96 3.38 13.73
N SER A 692 22.34 2.74 14.71
CA SER A 692 22.16 3.27 16.06
C SER A 692 23.50 3.56 16.74
N LYS A 693 23.53 4.63 17.54
CA LYS A 693 24.60 4.94 18.48
C LYS A 693 24.33 4.42 19.89
N ARG A 694 23.35 3.58 20.06
CA ARG A 694 23.05 2.95 21.34
C ARG A 694 24.28 2.19 21.85
N TRP A 695 24.64 2.41 23.12
CA TRP A 695 25.81 1.79 23.74
C TRP A 695 25.54 0.38 24.24
N ASN A 696 24.41 0.16 24.90
CA ASN A 696 24.04 -1.16 25.41
C ASN A 696 23.47 -2.04 24.31
N PRO A 697 23.54 -3.37 24.46
CA PRO A 697 23.00 -4.28 23.44
C PRO A 697 21.52 -4.08 23.16
N GLU A 698 21.12 -4.31 21.91
CA GLU A 698 19.74 -4.34 21.47
C GLU A 698 19.04 -5.63 21.90
N ILE A 699 17.71 -5.56 22.07
CA ILE A 699 16.86 -6.74 22.06
C ILE A 699 16.76 -7.20 20.61
N GLN A 700 17.00 -8.50 20.40
CA GLN A 700 16.90 -9.11 19.07
C GLN A 700 16.03 -10.37 19.15
N TYR A 701 15.44 -10.75 18.01
CA TYR A 701 14.78 -12.04 17.92
C TYR A 701 15.81 -13.15 17.96
N THR A 702 15.72 -14.00 18.97
CA THR A 702 16.62 -15.13 19.18
C THR A 702 15.84 -16.39 19.54
N SER A 703 16.39 -17.55 19.18
CA SER A 703 15.93 -18.83 19.70
C SER A 703 16.65 -19.12 21.04
N ASN A 704 15.87 -19.38 22.07
CA ASN A 704 16.46 -19.80 23.36
C ASN A 704 16.96 -21.23 23.27
N TYR A 705 18.03 -21.53 24.02
CA TYR A 705 18.41 -22.92 24.19
C TYR A 705 17.28 -23.71 24.88
N TYR A 706 16.87 -24.81 24.27
CA TYR A 706 15.79 -25.65 24.80
C TYR A 706 16.12 -27.13 24.57
N LYS A 707 15.45 -27.96 25.32
CA LYS A 707 15.45 -29.40 25.13
C LYS A 707 14.02 -29.87 24.92
N SER A 708 13.74 -30.41 23.75
CA SER A 708 12.39 -30.80 23.33
C SER A 708 12.47 -32.01 22.40
N ASN A 709 11.37 -32.73 22.27
CA ASN A 709 11.23 -33.79 21.28
C ASN A 709 11.11 -33.29 19.85
N ASN A 710 10.73 -32.03 19.66
CA ASN A 710 10.52 -31.38 18.33
C ASN A 710 11.38 -30.14 18.24
N VAL A 711 11.85 -29.85 17.02
CA VAL A 711 12.49 -28.59 16.66
C VAL A 711 11.41 -27.62 16.23
N GLU A 712 11.48 -26.37 16.70
CA GLU A 712 10.57 -25.31 16.28
C GLU A 712 10.82 -24.94 14.81
N PHE A 713 9.76 -24.51 14.09
CA PHE A 713 9.83 -24.18 12.67
C PHE A 713 10.48 -25.28 11.82
N ALA A 714 10.06 -26.49 12.07
CA ALA A 714 10.52 -27.69 11.39
C ALA A 714 9.36 -28.68 11.22
N VAL A 715 9.66 -29.80 10.61
CA VAL A 715 8.69 -30.89 10.47
C VAL A 715 8.75 -31.83 11.69
N ASN A 716 7.61 -32.39 12.06
CA ASN A 716 7.51 -33.42 13.09
C ASN A 716 7.74 -34.83 12.51
N THR A 717 7.52 -35.86 13.30
CA THR A 717 7.69 -37.28 12.91
C THR A 717 6.71 -37.68 11.79
N GLU A 718 5.63 -36.98 11.61
CA GLU A 718 4.63 -37.22 10.55
C GLU A 718 4.91 -36.39 9.28
N GLY A 719 5.96 -35.59 9.27
CA GLY A 719 6.34 -34.75 8.14
C GLY A 719 5.56 -33.45 8.03
N VAL A 720 4.89 -33.01 9.10
CA VAL A 720 4.09 -31.79 9.13
C VAL A 720 4.93 -30.63 9.63
N TYR A 721 5.07 -29.59 8.80
CA TYR A 721 5.69 -28.32 9.14
C TYR A 721 4.76 -27.47 10.02
N SER A 722 5.29 -26.82 11.02
CA SER A 722 4.53 -25.91 11.87
C SER A 722 5.33 -24.68 12.27
N GLU A 723 4.59 -23.58 12.49
CA GLU A 723 5.09 -22.31 12.97
C GLU A 723 4.51 -22.07 14.38
N PRO A 724 5.30 -22.28 15.45
CA PRO A 724 4.75 -22.34 16.80
C PRO A 724 4.38 -20.99 17.40
N ARG A 725 4.87 -19.89 16.83
CA ARG A 725 4.59 -18.52 17.28
C ARG A 725 4.62 -17.52 16.12
N PRO A 726 3.88 -16.41 16.18
CA PRO A 726 4.02 -15.33 15.24
C PRO A 726 5.35 -14.60 15.47
N ILE A 727 6.00 -14.16 14.40
CA ILE A 727 7.24 -13.39 14.48
C ILE A 727 7.00 -12.04 13.84
N GLY A 728 6.91 -10.99 14.66
CA GLY A 728 6.86 -9.59 14.23
C GLY A 728 8.25 -9.08 13.82
N THR A 729 8.38 -7.75 13.68
CA THR A 729 9.63 -7.14 13.19
C THR A 729 10.28 -6.20 14.19
N ARG A 730 9.60 -5.78 15.26
CA ARG A 730 10.00 -4.63 16.09
C ARG A 730 10.80 -5.04 17.31
N TYR A 731 12.05 -5.42 17.09
CA TYR A 731 13.03 -5.76 18.14
C TYR A 731 14.07 -4.65 18.33
N LEU A 732 14.65 -4.15 17.24
CA LEU A 732 15.57 -3.02 17.27
C LEU A 732 14.90 -1.76 17.76
N THR A 733 15.68 -0.83 18.31
CA THR A 733 15.18 0.48 18.74
C THR A 733 15.70 1.61 17.87
N ARG A 734 14.91 2.66 17.78
CA ARG A 734 15.25 3.92 17.16
C ARG A 734 14.75 5.05 18.05
N ASN A 735 15.50 6.14 18.15
CA ASN A 735 15.03 7.31 18.88
C ASN A 735 13.80 7.94 18.20
N LEU A 736 12.89 8.40 19.05
CA LEU A 736 11.72 9.15 18.61
C LEU A 736 12.12 10.49 17.98
#